data_ed0be12b66df8c44897d8a2532dca6f0
#
_entry.id   ed0be12b66df8c44897d8a2532dca6f0
#
_cell.length_a   1.000
_cell.length_b   1.000
_cell.length_c   1.000
_cell.angle_alpha   90.00
_cell.angle_beta   90.00
_cell.angle_gamma   90.00
#
_symmetry.space_group_name_H-M   'P 1'
#
loop_
_entity.id
_entity.type
_entity.pdbx_description
1 polymer ?
#
loop_
_entity_poly.entity_id
_entity_poly.type
_entity_poly.pdbx_seq_one_letter_code
_entity_poly.pdbx_strand_id
1 'polypeptide(L)'
;MPPSSAAPCPSTPPDPTRGRRAASDRRFGSAVRSDDPASRPPCRRTPLPRHQRQTFRHSSTGTEMALPNPIGGPATQEAASSEASFAPARASTPVVPSRDEASSRAPGAGRVSASALRRVASRISALACATERAFLRAGSSLEQAIDRFDRLSAPLSELSALAEAGEFAAAAAEAAELEGKATAFAAKGHPLFDRIMALAASSDTLQADLGAMRQVIRTMSIVALNARVTVASLTEQNAGLDVFTSAATSQVMEASNIIGQITDAVEGMGRGLQVAAVEAEALSHLLSRHLGPALSGLRLDMAAFEVELTRATAEGSALVRHGQDFRQAITTAVLSLQIGDTTRQRLEHVAAFLCVANTPDADDAMIAHLALALAAGQLRDAHERHAAAIFTARSALRDSGQETAEIGRISARIASAPRHNLKHHLQRLQDILSECRRAQARLVVVAEGLSEGLANLLQVLDRMSGVEERMGMIGLNAVIACVQLGDEALALREISMQLRELAATSAERLGQITAALSTMGEEAGATARELSGAFRTDLDELTLAGERVFQVLSRIETSVLTVGTTVERERRMAERDVAAGIAALDGHSAAFVDLLSIAPALDRWSGRLGSGEAGPGAAQVMAAIRSQYTMAAERLVHDAIMRDICPEAATEEGGDTTAQTAEDICDFLF
;
A
#
# COMPACT_ATOMS: atom_id res chain seq x y z
N MET A 1 -40.40 49.60 -6.86
CA MET A 1 -41.82 49.56 -6.55
C MET A 1 -42.21 48.16 -6.14
N PRO A 2 -42.75 47.95 -4.95
CA PRO A 2 -43.36 46.70 -4.48
C PRO A 2 -44.85 46.69 -4.81
N PRO A 3 -45.68 45.70 -4.45
CA PRO A 3 -45.87 45.21 -3.09
C PRO A 3 -46.03 43.67 -2.98
N SER A 4 -45.80 43.15 -1.81
CA SER A 4 -46.72 42.92 -0.66
C SER A 4 -47.28 41.51 -0.63
N SER A 5 -47.17 40.80 0.35
CA SER A 5 -47.75 40.47 1.65
C SER A 5 -47.77 38.92 1.79
N ALA A 6 -47.75 38.22 2.83
CA ALA A 6 -47.81 38.44 4.26
C ALA A 6 -47.52 37.08 4.94
N ALA A 7 -46.96 37.10 6.10
CA ALA A 7 -46.92 36.00 7.05
C ALA A 7 -48.28 35.80 7.74
N PRO A 8 -48.53 34.72 8.50
CA PRO A 8 -48.05 34.65 9.87
C PRO A 8 -47.71 33.25 10.44
N CYS A 9 -46.88 33.21 11.45
CA CYS A 9 -46.84 32.26 12.58
C CYS A 9 -48.09 32.43 13.46
N PRO A 10 -48.41 31.62 14.52
CA PRO A 10 -47.55 30.89 15.44
C PRO A 10 -48.14 29.56 16.01
N SER A 11 -47.41 28.78 16.80
CA SER A 11 -47.80 28.35 18.16
C SER A 11 -46.93 27.18 18.71
N THR A 12 -46.31 27.48 19.82
CA THR A 12 -45.78 26.60 20.88
C THR A 12 -46.82 26.38 21.96
N PRO A 13 -46.56 25.66 23.08
CA PRO A 13 -46.42 24.23 23.36
C PRO A 13 -47.55 23.68 24.25
N PRO A 14 -47.50 22.55 24.93
CA PRO A 14 -47.07 22.47 26.33
C PRO A 14 -46.46 21.12 26.82
N ASP A 15 -45.59 21.22 27.80
CA ASP A 15 -45.32 20.32 28.91
C ASP A 15 -46.50 20.42 29.92
N PRO A 16 -46.84 19.48 30.79
CA PRO A 16 -46.02 19.01 31.91
C PRO A 16 -46.31 17.64 32.56
N THR A 17 -45.30 17.14 33.26
CA THR A 17 -45.29 16.54 34.62
C THR A 17 -46.15 15.36 35.03
N ARG A 18 -45.46 14.54 35.86
CA ARG A 18 -45.85 13.78 37.06
C ARG A 18 -46.24 12.31 36.92
N GLY A 19 -45.50 11.55 37.66
CA GLY A 19 -46.00 10.66 38.70
C GLY A 19 -45.18 9.41 38.94
N ARG A 20 -44.26 9.46 39.88
CA ARG A 20 -44.21 8.84 41.22
C ARG A 20 -44.20 7.30 41.33
N ARG A 21 -43.12 6.81 42.00
CA ARG A 21 -43.02 5.83 43.12
C ARG A 21 -43.26 4.34 42.77
N ALA A 22 -42.58 3.36 43.33
CA ALA A 22 -41.81 3.11 44.55
C ALA A 22 -41.02 1.81 44.35
N ALA A 23 -39.81 1.68 44.82
CA ALA A 23 -39.39 1.15 46.12
C ALA A 23 -39.43 -0.40 46.23
N SER A 24 -38.31 -0.99 46.51
CA SER A 24 -37.89 -1.83 47.64
C SER A 24 -36.69 -2.68 47.19
N ASP A 25 -35.54 -2.50 47.74
CA ASP A 25 -34.99 -3.02 49.01
C ASP A 25 -34.74 -4.55 49.05
N ARG A 26 -33.49 -4.88 49.25
CA ARG A 26 -32.82 -5.80 50.20
C ARG A 26 -31.46 -6.25 49.60
N ARG A 27 -30.32 -5.76 50.07
CA ARG A 27 -29.54 -6.06 51.28
C ARG A 27 -29.11 -7.54 51.42
N PHE A 28 -27.86 -7.63 51.80
CA PHE A 28 -27.00 -8.70 52.41
C PHE A 28 -26.07 -9.34 51.40
N GLY A 29 -24.78 -9.48 51.62
CA GLY A 29 -23.94 -9.27 52.79
C GLY A 29 -22.57 -9.88 52.48
N SER A 30 -21.56 -9.17 52.85
CA SER A 30 -20.25 -9.49 53.42
C SER A 30 -19.69 -10.91 53.43
N ALA A 31 -18.40 -11.04 53.10
CA ALA A 31 -17.27 -11.63 53.85
C ALA A 31 -16.11 -11.90 52.88
N VAL A 32 -14.97 -11.18 52.92
CA VAL A 32 -13.78 -11.31 53.80
C VAL A 32 -13.18 -12.72 53.86
N ARG A 33 -11.98 -12.81 53.34
CA ARG A 33 -10.66 -13.39 53.75
C ARG A 33 -9.96 -14.00 52.55
N SER A 34 -8.80 -13.43 52.21
CA SER A 34 -7.42 -13.74 52.64
C SER A 34 -7.06 -15.19 52.37
N ASP A 35 -6.08 -15.43 51.51
CA ASP A 35 -4.76 -15.95 51.77
C ASP A 35 -4.00 -16.30 50.50
N ASP A 36 -2.81 -15.82 50.41
CA ASP A 36 -1.67 -16.20 49.62
C ASP A 36 -1.05 -17.49 50.20
N PRO A 37 -0.01 -18.14 49.65
CA PRO A 37 0.68 -18.15 48.35
C PRO A 37 1.05 -19.57 47.85
N ALA A 38 1.83 -19.58 46.78
CA ALA A 38 2.76 -20.64 46.38
C ALA A 38 2.26 -21.76 45.48
N SER A 39 2.70 -21.71 44.20
CA SER A 39 3.59 -22.75 43.63
C SER A 39 3.91 -22.45 42.14
N ARG A 40 5.16 -22.08 41.92
CA ARG A 40 5.88 -22.32 40.66
C ARG A 40 6.31 -23.80 40.64
N PRO A 41 6.47 -24.43 39.45
CA PRO A 41 7.80 -24.73 38.95
C PRO A 41 7.92 -24.68 37.40
N PRO A 42 9.04 -25.11 36.78
CA PRO A 42 10.07 -24.20 36.30
C PRO A 42 10.32 -24.34 34.78
N CYS A 43 11.04 -23.34 34.28
CA CYS A 43 11.61 -23.25 32.94
C CYS A 43 12.48 -24.47 32.57
N ARG A 44 12.29 -24.99 31.33
CA ARG A 44 13.35 -25.72 30.64
C ARG A 44 13.91 -24.86 29.52
N ARG A 45 15.16 -24.47 29.71
CA ARG A 45 16.10 -23.99 28.66
C ARG A 45 16.65 -25.21 27.94
N THR A 46 16.77 -25.17 26.64
CA THR A 46 17.77 -25.94 25.89
C THR A 46 18.37 -25.06 24.79
N PRO A 47 19.63 -25.25 24.42
CA PRO A 47 20.52 -24.19 23.97
C PRO A 47 20.78 -24.22 22.46
N LEU A 48 21.27 -23.06 21.98
CA LEU A 48 21.84 -22.84 20.64
C LEU A 48 23.17 -23.57 20.45
N PRO A 49 23.53 -24.00 19.23
CA PRO A 49 24.92 -24.21 18.86
C PRO A 49 25.55 -23.00 18.17
N ARG A 50 26.72 -22.64 18.70
CA ARG A 50 27.74 -21.77 18.09
C ARG A 50 28.50 -22.56 17.00
N HIS A 51 29.00 -21.83 16.07
CA HIS A 51 30.21 -21.90 15.23
C HIS A 51 29.86 -21.47 13.79
N GLN A 52 30.57 -20.62 13.07
CA GLN A 52 32.00 -20.31 13.06
C GLN A 52 32.22 -18.93 12.44
N ARG A 53 33.12 -18.17 13.04
CA ARG A 53 33.77 -17.02 12.42
C ARG A 53 34.80 -17.51 11.40
N GLN A 54 34.81 -16.93 10.22
CA GLN A 54 36.04 -16.84 9.45
C GLN A 54 36.24 -15.43 8.94
N THR A 55 37.27 -14.85 9.47
CA THR A 55 37.95 -13.64 9.06
C THR A 55 38.70 -13.88 7.74
N PHE A 56 38.58 -12.94 6.79
CA PHE A 56 39.67 -12.69 5.86
C PHE A 56 39.92 -11.20 5.68
N ARG A 57 41.20 -10.87 5.81
CA ARG A 57 41.81 -9.55 5.75
C ARG A 57 42.09 -9.11 4.31
N HIS A 58 42.01 -7.81 4.08
CA HIS A 58 42.83 -6.90 3.29
C HIS A 58 43.41 -7.38 1.94
N SER A 59 43.11 -6.61 0.89
CA SER A 59 44.17 -5.87 0.17
C SER A 59 43.58 -4.77 -0.69
N SER A 60 44.11 -3.60 -0.45
CA SER A 60 44.04 -2.36 -1.21
C SER A 60 44.83 -2.42 -2.50
N THR A 61 44.30 -1.82 -3.57
CA THR A 61 44.99 -0.99 -4.60
C THR A 61 43.87 -0.49 -5.51
N GLY A 62 43.63 0.68 -5.59
CA GLY A 62 44.06 1.92 -6.12
C GLY A 62 44.27 1.91 -7.64
N THR A 63 43.39 2.55 -8.42
CA THR A 63 43.79 3.43 -9.50
C THR A 63 42.57 4.22 -10.03
N GLU A 64 42.78 5.47 -10.09
CA GLU A 64 42.08 6.61 -10.64
C GLU A 64 41.81 6.51 -12.14
N MET A 65 41.00 7.45 -12.55
CA MET A 65 40.92 8.19 -13.84
C MET A 65 39.68 7.90 -14.70
N ALA A 66 38.85 8.88 -14.71
CA ALA A 66 38.62 9.97 -15.67
C ALA A 66 37.37 9.80 -16.53
N LEU A 67 36.44 10.73 -16.27
CA LEU A 67 35.45 11.24 -17.25
C LEU A 67 36.19 11.93 -18.43
N PRO A 68 35.60 11.97 -19.65
CA PRO A 68 34.86 13.18 -19.97
C PRO A 68 33.59 12.99 -20.84
N ASN A 69 32.60 13.83 -20.62
CA ASN A 69 31.70 14.33 -21.65
C ASN A 69 32.46 15.33 -22.55
N PRO A 70 32.10 15.64 -23.83
CA PRO A 70 30.81 16.26 -24.17
C PRO A 70 30.29 16.11 -25.64
N ILE A 71 29.01 16.51 -25.84
CA ILE A 71 28.45 17.33 -26.99
C ILE A 71 28.39 16.67 -28.39
N GLY A 72 27.15 16.67 -28.96
CA GLY A 72 26.91 16.63 -30.40
C GLY A 72 25.58 16.02 -30.80
N GLY A 73 24.52 16.80 -30.95
CA GLY A 73 23.37 16.49 -31.82
C GLY A 73 23.57 17.19 -33.18
N PRO A 74 22.55 17.21 -34.07
CA PRO A 74 21.67 16.17 -34.53
C PRO A 74 21.87 15.87 -36.04
N ALA A 75 21.48 14.71 -36.52
CA ALA A 75 21.27 14.49 -37.95
C ALA A 75 20.10 13.54 -38.18
N THR A 76 19.11 14.08 -38.76
CA THR A 76 18.02 13.45 -39.51
C THR A 76 18.55 12.45 -40.54
N GLN A 77 17.99 11.23 -40.51
CA GLN A 77 17.90 10.43 -41.72
C GLN A 77 16.69 9.51 -41.69
N GLU A 78 15.97 9.62 -42.74
CA GLU A 78 14.78 9.09 -43.31
C GLU A 78 14.57 7.58 -43.13
N ALA A 79 13.28 7.30 -42.97
CA ALA A 79 12.65 6.00 -43.08
C ALA A 79 12.93 5.33 -44.42
N ALA A 80 13.41 4.09 -44.37
CA ALA A 80 13.28 3.15 -45.46
C ALA A 80 12.39 2.01 -44.98
N SER A 81 11.16 2.01 -45.45
CA SER A 81 10.19 0.95 -45.45
C SER A 81 10.77 -0.27 -46.17
N SER A 82 10.97 -1.36 -45.45
CA SER A 82 11.24 -2.68 -46.04
C SER A 82 9.92 -3.45 -45.98
N GLU A 83 9.15 -3.38 -47.07
CA GLU A 83 8.10 -4.33 -47.41
C GLU A 83 8.76 -5.69 -47.72
N ALA A 84 8.68 -6.63 -46.76
CA ALA A 84 8.93 -8.02 -47.03
C ALA A 84 7.73 -8.61 -47.76
N SER A 85 7.79 -8.62 -49.08
CA SER A 85 6.94 -9.34 -50.00
C SER A 85 6.99 -10.84 -49.67
N PHE A 86 5.93 -11.36 -49.10
CA PHE A 86 5.66 -12.80 -49.07
C PHE A 86 5.16 -13.25 -50.45
N ALA A 87 6.05 -13.81 -51.27
CA ALA A 87 5.68 -14.52 -52.47
C ALA A 87 4.99 -15.84 -52.11
N PRO A 88 3.84 -16.18 -52.68
CA PRO A 88 3.20 -17.48 -52.45
C PRO A 88 4.07 -18.59 -53.06
N ALA A 89 4.30 -19.62 -52.27
CA ALA A 89 4.94 -20.87 -52.73
C ALA A 89 4.09 -21.46 -53.87
N ARG A 90 4.75 -21.58 -55.00
CA ARG A 90 4.16 -22.24 -56.19
C ARG A 90 3.77 -23.66 -55.83
N ALA A 91 2.46 -23.94 -55.98
CA ALA A 91 1.94 -25.28 -55.99
C ALA A 91 2.68 -26.09 -57.08
N SER A 92 3.39 -27.12 -56.67
CA SER A 92 3.92 -28.12 -57.55
C SER A 92 2.74 -28.89 -58.17
N THR A 93 2.51 -28.68 -59.42
CA THR A 93 1.63 -29.48 -60.24
C THR A 93 1.97 -30.96 -60.15
N PRO A 94 0.99 -31.86 -59.93
CA PRO A 94 1.25 -33.28 -59.97
C PRO A 94 1.58 -33.69 -61.41
N VAL A 95 2.75 -34.30 -61.58
CA VAL A 95 3.17 -34.97 -62.81
C VAL A 95 2.16 -36.07 -63.07
N VAL A 96 1.41 -35.94 -64.15
CA VAL A 96 0.61 -37.01 -64.77
C VAL A 96 1.56 -37.97 -65.46
N PRO A 97 1.64 -39.25 -65.09
CA PRO A 97 2.41 -40.22 -65.86
C PRO A 97 1.61 -40.57 -67.13
N SER A 98 2.31 -40.46 -68.24
CA SER A 98 1.87 -40.83 -69.61
C SER A 98 1.25 -42.23 -69.65
N ARG A 99 0.16 -42.26 -70.37
CA ARG A 99 -0.51 -43.45 -70.85
C ARG A 99 0.39 -44.11 -71.91
N ASP A 100 0.94 -45.24 -71.56
CA ASP A 100 1.19 -46.33 -72.50
C ASP A 100 1.66 -47.53 -71.66
N GLU A 101 0.79 -48.54 -71.63
CA GLU A 101 0.94 -49.96 -71.66
C GLU A 101 -0.39 -50.61 -71.27
N ALA A 102 -1.28 -50.66 -72.25
CA ALA A 102 -2.41 -51.53 -72.19
C ALA A 102 -1.92 -52.97 -72.44
N SER A 103 -1.67 -53.70 -71.35
CA SER A 103 -1.61 -55.17 -71.47
C SER A 103 -2.84 -55.75 -70.76
N SER A 104 -3.64 -56.37 -71.57
CA SER A 104 -4.80 -57.20 -71.36
C SER A 104 -4.63 -58.12 -70.13
N ARG A 105 -5.47 -57.87 -69.09
CA ARG A 105 -5.95 -58.91 -68.18
C ARG A 105 -7.39 -58.67 -67.86
N ALA A 106 -8.20 -59.68 -67.94
CA ALA A 106 -9.64 -59.75 -67.71
C ALA A 106 -10.02 -59.08 -66.36
N PRO A 107 -11.22 -58.49 -66.24
CA PRO A 107 -11.65 -57.85 -64.99
C PRO A 107 -11.95 -58.93 -63.95
N GLY A 108 -10.94 -59.27 -63.19
CA GLY A 108 -11.08 -59.93 -61.89
C GLY A 108 -11.75 -58.99 -60.92
N ALA A 109 -12.78 -59.43 -60.24
CA ALA A 109 -13.52 -58.74 -59.22
C ALA A 109 -12.67 -57.81 -58.42
N GLY A 110 -13.12 -56.54 -58.20
CA GLY A 110 -12.36 -55.41 -57.67
C GLY A 110 -11.94 -55.62 -56.28
N ARG A 111 -10.79 -56.30 -56.08
CA ARG A 111 -10.13 -56.37 -54.73
C ARG A 111 -9.56 -55.03 -54.41
N VAL A 112 -10.01 -54.47 -53.27
CA VAL A 112 -9.39 -53.26 -52.65
C VAL A 112 -7.96 -53.66 -52.23
N SER A 113 -6.96 -52.84 -52.58
CA SER A 113 -5.57 -53.12 -52.20
C SER A 113 -5.40 -53.13 -50.69
N ALA A 114 -4.99 -54.23 -50.12
CA ALA A 114 -4.64 -54.41 -48.70
C ALA A 114 -3.62 -53.35 -48.18
N SER A 115 -2.73 -52.90 -49.05
CA SER A 115 -1.76 -51.83 -48.74
C SER A 115 -2.44 -50.47 -48.65
N ALA A 116 -3.54 -50.22 -49.45
CA ALA A 116 -4.28 -48.97 -49.35
C ALA A 116 -5.11 -48.90 -48.08
N LEU A 117 -5.80 -49.99 -47.70
CA LEU A 117 -6.55 -50.07 -46.45
C LEU A 117 -5.64 -49.87 -45.22
N ARG A 118 -4.46 -50.53 -45.18
CA ARG A 118 -3.50 -50.36 -44.09
C ARG A 118 -3.00 -48.91 -44.00
N ARG A 119 -2.71 -48.24 -45.12
CA ARG A 119 -2.30 -46.80 -45.09
C ARG A 119 -3.40 -45.91 -44.54
N VAL A 120 -4.65 -46.14 -44.91
CA VAL A 120 -5.80 -45.39 -44.44
C VAL A 120 -5.99 -45.64 -42.92
N ALA A 121 -6.00 -46.90 -42.50
CA ALA A 121 -6.10 -47.24 -41.07
C ALA A 121 -4.99 -46.61 -40.24
N SER A 122 -3.73 -46.62 -40.70
CA SER A 122 -2.59 -45.97 -40.01
C SER A 122 -2.77 -44.43 -39.92
N ARG A 123 -3.33 -43.78 -40.99
CA ARG A 123 -3.64 -42.33 -40.93
C ARG A 123 -4.74 -42.03 -39.94
N ILE A 124 -5.78 -42.85 -39.88
CA ILE A 124 -6.89 -42.67 -38.92
C ILE A 124 -6.37 -42.85 -37.47
N SER A 125 -5.58 -43.90 -37.21
CA SER A 125 -4.99 -44.13 -35.88
C SER A 125 -4.03 -43.00 -35.48
N ALA A 126 -3.23 -42.49 -36.42
CA ALA A 126 -2.37 -41.35 -36.15
C ALA A 126 -3.17 -40.08 -35.80
N LEU A 127 -4.32 -39.90 -36.48
CA LEU A 127 -5.21 -38.79 -36.19
C LEU A 127 -5.92 -38.96 -34.83
N ALA A 128 -6.36 -40.17 -34.46
CA ALA A 128 -6.92 -40.45 -33.13
C ALA A 128 -5.94 -40.02 -32.01
N CYS A 129 -4.68 -40.41 -32.13
CA CYS A 129 -3.65 -39.95 -31.17
C CYS A 129 -3.38 -38.43 -31.23
N ALA A 130 -3.52 -37.80 -32.39
CA ALA A 130 -3.37 -36.35 -32.55
C ALA A 130 -4.57 -35.60 -31.92
N THR A 131 -5.78 -36.16 -32.06
CA THR A 131 -7.01 -35.64 -31.44
C THR A 131 -6.83 -35.58 -29.93
N GLU A 132 -6.52 -36.69 -29.29
CA GLU A 132 -6.29 -36.76 -27.84
C GLU A 132 -5.29 -35.70 -27.35
N ARG A 133 -4.13 -35.63 -27.99
CA ARG A 133 -3.08 -34.65 -27.61
C ARG A 133 -3.52 -33.19 -27.80
N ALA A 134 -4.29 -32.87 -28.82
CA ALA A 134 -4.77 -31.53 -29.09
C ALA A 134 -5.81 -31.10 -28.04
N PHE A 135 -6.74 -31.98 -27.70
CA PHE A 135 -7.81 -31.72 -26.76
C PHE A 135 -7.29 -31.66 -25.31
N LEU A 136 -6.35 -32.53 -24.93
CA LEU A 136 -5.69 -32.47 -23.63
C LEU A 136 -4.89 -31.15 -23.46
N ARG A 137 -4.18 -30.72 -24.50
CA ARG A 137 -3.47 -29.43 -24.47
C ARG A 137 -4.42 -28.26 -24.36
N ALA A 138 -5.48 -28.26 -25.18
CA ALA A 138 -6.49 -27.21 -25.11
C ALA A 138 -7.15 -27.18 -23.73
N GLY A 139 -7.60 -28.32 -23.20
CA GLY A 139 -8.20 -28.44 -21.87
C GLY A 139 -7.30 -27.90 -20.76
N SER A 140 -6.04 -28.37 -20.73
CA SER A 140 -5.10 -27.91 -19.68
C SER A 140 -4.80 -26.41 -19.76
N SER A 141 -4.72 -25.83 -20.96
CA SER A 141 -4.53 -24.38 -21.12
C SER A 141 -5.76 -23.59 -20.65
N LEU A 142 -6.96 -24.09 -20.94
CA LEU A 142 -8.21 -23.44 -20.51
C LEU A 142 -8.45 -23.56 -19.01
N GLU A 143 -8.10 -24.68 -18.39
CA GLU A 143 -8.12 -24.84 -16.92
C GLU A 143 -7.16 -23.85 -16.26
N GLN A 144 -5.96 -23.68 -16.79
CA GLN A 144 -5.03 -22.67 -16.31
C GLN A 144 -5.60 -21.25 -16.39
N ALA A 145 -6.35 -20.93 -17.45
CA ALA A 145 -7.02 -19.65 -17.60
C ALA A 145 -8.08 -19.43 -16.50
N ILE A 146 -8.86 -20.46 -16.15
CA ILE A 146 -9.81 -20.41 -15.01
C ILE A 146 -9.06 -20.15 -13.70
N ASP A 147 -8.03 -20.93 -13.40
CA ASP A 147 -7.24 -20.79 -12.17
C ASP A 147 -6.66 -19.39 -11.98
N ARG A 148 -6.32 -18.72 -13.08
CA ARG A 148 -5.83 -17.33 -13.02
C ARG A 148 -6.91 -16.36 -12.59
N PHE A 149 -8.12 -16.53 -13.09
CA PHE A 149 -9.26 -15.69 -12.69
C PHE A 149 -9.69 -15.95 -11.24
N ASP A 150 -9.61 -17.20 -10.79
CA ASP A 150 -9.91 -17.54 -9.40
C ASP A 150 -8.95 -16.84 -8.42
N ARG A 151 -7.70 -16.63 -8.80
CA ARG A 151 -6.71 -15.88 -8.02
C ARG A 151 -7.01 -14.38 -7.92
N LEU A 152 -7.89 -13.84 -8.76
CA LEU A 152 -8.31 -12.44 -8.66
C LEU A 152 -9.36 -12.20 -7.58
N SER A 153 -10.07 -13.24 -7.16
CA SER A 153 -11.14 -13.12 -6.17
C SER A 153 -10.64 -12.61 -4.82
N ALA A 154 -9.47 -13.06 -4.34
CA ALA A 154 -8.91 -12.67 -3.05
C ALA A 154 -8.53 -11.18 -2.98
N PRO A 155 -7.72 -10.61 -3.91
CA PRO A 155 -7.42 -9.18 -3.91
C PRO A 155 -8.66 -8.29 -4.06
N LEU A 156 -9.64 -8.72 -4.87
CA LEU A 156 -10.87 -7.96 -5.07
C LEU A 156 -11.77 -7.97 -3.83
N SER A 157 -11.85 -9.11 -3.12
CA SER A 157 -12.59 -9.20 -1.86
C SER A 157 -11.91 -8.38 -0.75
N GLU A 158 -10.57 -8.33 -0.72
CA GLU A 158 -9.82 -7.47 0.20
C GLU A 158 -10.12 -5.99 -0.02
N LEU A 159 -10.14 -5.54 -1.29
CA LEU A 159 -10.49 -4.17 -1.63
C LEU A 159 -11.94 -3.82 -1.21
N SER A 160 -12.88 -4.74 -1.44
CA SER A 160 -14.27 -4.57 -1.02
C SER A 160 -14.38 -4.52 0.51
N ALA A 161 -13.69 -5.42 1.22
CA ALA A 161 -13.67 -5.45 2.67
C ALA A 161 -13.09 -4.16 3.28
N LEU A 162 -12.03 -3.60 2.71
CA LEU A 162 -11.45 -2.33 3.14
C LEU A 162 -12.43 -1.16 2.98
N ALA A 163 -13.23 -1.17 1.91
CA ALA A 163 -14.24 -0.14 1.69
C ALA A 163 -15.46 -0.31 2.63
N GLU A 164 -15.91 -1.56 2.85
CA GLU A 164 -17.04 -1.89 3.73
C GLU A 164 -16.72 -1.75 5.22
N ALA A 165 -15.48 -2.01 5.64
CA ALA A 165 -15.05 -1.88 7.02
C ALA A 165 -15.07 -0.42 7.54
N GLY A 166 -15.31 0.55 6.67
CA GLY A 166 -15.35 1.96 7.06
C GLY A 166 -13.98 2.50 7.52
N GLU A 167 -12.89 1.76 7.29
CA GLU A 167 -11.54 2.18 7.69
C GLU A 167 -11.16 3.53 7.08
N PHE A 168 -11.54 3.75 5.82
CA PHE A 168 -11.31 5.03 5.16
C PHE A 168 -12.14 6.15 5.79
N ALA A 169 -13.43 5.91 6.06
CA ALA A 169 -14.31 6.89 6.72
C ALA A 169 -13.79 7.21 8.13
N ALA A 170 -13.32 6.21 8.87
CA ALA A 170 -12.67 6.40 10.16
C ALA A 170 -11.40 7.25 10.06
N ALA A 171 -10.53 6.97 9.08
CA ALA A 171 -9.32 7.77 8.83
C ALA A 171 -9.66 9.20 8.39
N ALA A 172 -10.71 9.40 7.61
CA ALA A 172 -11.19 10.73 7.22
C ALA A 172 -11.74 11.52 8.42
N ALA A 173 -12.49 10.87 9.30
CA ALA A 173 -12.96 11.48 10.54
C ALA A 173 -11.78 11.83 11.47
N GLU A 174 -10.80 10.95 11.60
CA GLU A 174 -9.60 11.21 12.40
C GLU A 174 -8.74 12.34 11.79
N ALA A 175 -8.65 12.44 10.47
CA ALA A 175 -7.98 13.56 9.80
C ALA A 175 -8.69 14.90 10.03
N ALA A 176 -10.01 14.91 10.06
CA ALA A 176 -10.79 16.09 10.39
C ALA A 176 -10.62 16.49 11.88
N GLU A 177 -10.59 15.52 12.78
CA GLU A 177 -10.27 15.75 14.19
C GLU A 177 -8.84 16.27 14.38
N LEU A 178 -7.90 15.73 13.63
CA LEU A 178 -6.50 16.18 13.59
C LEU A 178 -6.39 17.64 13.15
N GLU A 179 -7.16 18.10 12.15
CA GLU A 179 -7.21 19.49 11.72
C GLU A 179 -7.73 20.40 12.86
N GLY A 180 -8.78 19.98 13.57
CA GLY A 180 -9.31 20.69 14.73
C GLY A 180 -8.29 20.78 15.88
N LYS A 181 -7.66 19.66 16.22
CA LYS A 181 -6.59 19.61 17.25
C LYS A 181 -5.38 20.47 16.88
N ALA A 182 -4.95 20.43 15.62
CA ALA A 182 -3.84 21.24 15.13
C ALA A 182 -4.13 22.73 15.17
N THR A 183 -5.35 23.14 14.88
CA THR A 183 -5.79 24.54 15.00
C THR A 183 -5.79 24.98 16.45
N ALA A 184 -6.32 24.17 17.38
CA ALA A 184 -6.28 24.42 18.80
C ALA A 184 -4.84 24.47 19.35
N PHE A 185 -3.99 23.58 18.90
CA PHE A 185 -2.57 23.53 19.24
C PHE A 185 -1.83 24.80 18.78
N ALA A 186 -2.05 25.24 17.55
CA ALA A 186 -1.47 26.48 17.05
C ALA A 186 -1.96 27.69 17.85
N ALA A 187 -3.23 27.75 18.22
CA ALA A 187 -3.77 28.82 19.06
C ALA A 187 -3.19 28.84 20.46
N LYS A 188 -2.94 27.68 21.07
CA LYS A 188 -2.27 27.58 22.37
C LYS A 188 -0.78 27.96 22.29
N GLY A 189 -0.13 27.76 21.17
CA GLY A 189 1.27 28.09 20.96
C GLY A 189 1.56 29.59 20.97
N HIS A 190 0.66 30.42 20.44
CA HIS A 190 0.87 31.86 20.32
C HIS A 190 1.19 32.56 21.66
N PRO A 191 0.39 32.43 22.73
CA PRO A 191 0.70 33.10 23.97
C PRO A 191 1.99 32.59 24.63
N LEU A 192 2.40 31.36 24.35
CA LEU A 192 3.66 30.78 24.79
C LEU A 192 4.86 31.44 24.11
N PHE A 193 4.75 31.65 22.80
CA PHE A 193 5.80 32.32 22.01
C PHE A 193 5.91 33.80 22.38
N ASP A 194 4.77 34.46 22.61
CA ASP A 194 4.73 35.86 23.06
C ASP A 194 5.46 36.02 24.41
N ARG A 195 5.31 35.06 25.35
CA ARG A 195 6.05 35.06 26.61
C ARG A 195 7.56 34.88 26.40
N ILE A 196 8.00 34.07 25.49
CA ILE A 196 9.43 33.91 25.18
C ILE A 196 9.98 35.22 24.59
N MET A 197 9.25 35.90 23.75
CA MET A 197 9.62 37.20 23.19
C MET A 197 9.66 38.27 24.28
N ALA A 198 8.71 38.29 25.23
CA ALA A 198 8.67 39.18 26.36
C ALA A 198 9.88 38.96 27.30
N LEU A 199 10.25 37.69 27.57
CA LEU A 199 11.42 37.36 28.35
C LEU A 199 12.73 37.88 27.70
N ALA A 200 12.84 37.81 26.37
CA ALA A 200 13.98 38.38 25.65
C ALA A 200 14.04 39.90 25.79
N ALA A 201 12.92 40.59 25.64
CA ALA A 201 12.85 42.05 25.86
C ALA A 201 13.14 42.46 27.31
N SER A 202 12.67 41.68 28.29
CA SER A 202 12.97 41.91 29.72
C SER A 202 14.45 41.73 30.01
N SER A 203 15.16 40.82 29.33
CA SER A 203 16.62 40.66 29.46
C SER A 203 17.38 41.92 29.00
N ASP A 204 16.93 42.54 27.91
CA ASP A 204 17.56 43.77 27.40
C ASP A 204 17.39 44.93 28.42
N THR A 205 16.20 45.06 29.03
CA THR A 205 15.93 46.04 30.08
C THR A 205 16.82 45.79 31.30
N LEU A 206 16.94 44.56 31.72
CA LEU A 206 17.78 44.17 32.85
C LEU A 206 19.25 44.47 32.61
N GLN A 207 19.77 44.30 31.38
CA GLN A 207 21.13 44.68 31.00
C GLN A 207 21.36 46.19 31.15
N ALA A 208 20.38 47.02 30.79
CA ALA A 208 20.43 48.47 30.97
C ALA A 208 20.49 48.86 32.45
N ASP A 209 19.67 48.23 33.32
CA ASP A 209 19.65 48.45 34.77
C ASP A 209 20.96 48.03 35.42
N LEU A 210 21.54 46.91 35.01
CA LEU A 210 22.87 46.47 35.46
C LEU A 210 23.97 47.44 35.03
N GLY A 211 23.85 47.99 33.81
CA GLY A 211 24.75 49.06 33.34
C GLY A 211 24.71 50.30 34.21
N ALA A 212 23.50 50.72 34.60
CA ALA A 212 23.31 51.83 35.54
C ALA A 212 23.85 51.52 36.94
N MET A 213 23.64 50.27 37.43
CA MET A 213 24.18 49.82 38.70
C MET A 213 25.72 49.80 38.72
N ARG A 214 26.34 49.33 37.63
CA ARG A 214 27.82 49.40 37.47
C ARG A 214 28.33 50.83 37.60
N GLN A 215 27.60 51.82 37.04
CA GLN A 215 28.00 53.22 37.14
C GLN A 215 27.96 53.76 38.59
N VAL A 216 26.91 53.35 39.33
CA VAL A 216 26.85 53.69 40.80
C VAL A 216 28.04 53.11 41.55
N ILE A 217 28.35 51.85 41.34
CA ILE A 217 29.49 51.17 42.02
C ILE A 217 30.83 51.81 41.61
N ARG A 218 31.03 52.22 40.38
CA ARG A 218 32.19 52.95 39.89
C ARG A 218 32.33 54.30 40.64
N THR A 219 31.22 55.02 40.80
CA THR A 219 31.19 56.27 41.54
C THR A 219 31.52 56.04 42.99
N MET A 220 30.97 54.98 43.63
CA MET A 220 31.33 54.56 44.99
C MET A 220 32.83 54.27 45.12
N SER A 221 33.43 53.60 44.09
CA SER A 221 34.87 53.32 44.08
C SER A 221 35.73 54.61 44.10
N ILE A 222 35.32 55.60 43.31
CA ILE A 222 35.99 56.90 43.28
C ILE A 222 35.85 57.64 44.62
N VAL A 223 34.62 57.60 45.17
CA VAL A 223 34.36 58.24 46.48
C VAL A 223 35.14 57.55 47.61
N ALA A 224 35.19 56.19 47.60
CA ALA A 224 35.98 55.45 48.60
C ALA A 224 37.50 55.71 48.48
N LEU A 225 38.00 55.88 47.23
CA LEU A 225 39.37 56.23 47.00
C LEU A 225 39.65 57.65 47.48
N ASN A 226 38.76 58.62 47.24
CA ASN A 226 38.85 59.98 47.71
C ASN A 226 38.86 60.03 49.25
N ALA A 227 38.00 59.22 49.89
CA ALA A 227 38.02 59.06 51.36
C ALA A 227 39.39 58.63 51.85
N ARG A 228 40.00 57.66 51.18
CA ARG A 228 41.33 57.17 51.57
C ARG A 228 42.44 58.24 51.45
N VAL A 229 42.37 59.01 50.30
CA VAL A 229 43.31 60.13 50.11
C VAL A 229 43.11 61.22 51.17
N THR A 230 41.87 61.56 51.49
CA THR A 230 41.53 62.56 52.53
C THR A 230 41.99 62.13 53.92
N VAL A 231 41.76 60.86 54.29
CA VAL A 231 42.26 60.35 55.59
C VAL A 231 43.77 60.37 55.66
N ALA A 232 44.47 60.03 54.58
CA ALA A 232 45.96 60.11 54.56
C ALA A 232 46.50 61.54 54.63
N SER A 233 45.68 62.59 54.38
CA SER A 233 46.04 64.00 54.50
C SER A 233 45.71 64.63 55.86
N LEU A 234 45.06 63.93 56.80
CA LEU A 234 44.73 64.42 58.13
C LEU A 234 45.98 64.44 58.98
N THR A 235 46.09 65.50 59.88
CA THR A 235 47.22 65.72 60.72
C THR A 235 47.30 64.72 61.96
N GLU A 236 46.13 64.28 62.40
CA GLU A 236 46.00 63.22 63.41
C GLU A 236 45.67 61.90 62.83
N GLN A 237 46.52 60.89 62.97
CA GLN A 237 46.22 59.53 62.55
C GLN A 237 45.15 58.93 63.47
N ASN A 238 43.96 58.71 62.91
CA ASN A 238 42.85 58.03 63.58
C ASN A 238 42.67 56.60 63.04
N ALA A 239 43.06 55.61 63.84
CA ALA A 239 42.99 54.20 63.47
C ALA A 239 41.55 53.80 63.05
N GLY A 240 40.49 54.44 63.51
CA GLY A 240 39.11 54.21 63.15
C GLY A 240 38.79 54.65 61.74
N LEU A 241 39.40 55.74 61.22
CA LEU A 241 39.21 56.23 59.87
C LEU A 241 40.00 55.44 58.85
N ASP A 242 41.18 54.89 59.21
CA ASP A 242 41.92 53.94 58.37
C ASP A 242 41.13 52.63 58.16
N VAL A 243 40.53 52.11 59.22
CA VAL A 243 39.65 50.93 59.19
C VAL A 243 38.45 51.22 58.32
N PHE A 244 37.83 52.41 58.44
CA PHE A 244 36.72 52.85 57.61
C PHE A 244 37.05 52.83 56.09
N THR A 245 38.13 53.53 55.74
CA THR A 245 38.49 53.64 54.29
C THR A 245 38.94 52.31 53.72
N SER A 246 39.59 51.44 54.45
CA SER A 246 39.97 50.11 54.08
C SER A 246 38.73 49.22 53.90
N ALA A 247 37.81 49.26 54.86
CA ALA A 247 36.55 48.49 54.79
C ALA A 247 35.66 48.96 53.65
N ALA A 248 35.54 50.32 53.48
CA ALA A 248 34.75 50.86 52.33
C ALA A 248 35.32 50.44 50.97
N THR A 249 36.66 50.51 50.82
CA THR A 249 37.31 50.08 49.57
C THR A 249 37.09 48.58 49.32
N SER A 250 37.23 47.76 50.38
CA SER A 250 37.01 46.31 50.26
C SER A 250 35.58 45.98 49.88
N GLN A 251 34.58 46.62 50.47
CA GLN A 251 33.17 46.37 50.13
C GLN A 251 32.83 46.83 48.73
N VAL A 252 33.37 47.96 48.23
CA VAL A 252 33.16 48.40 46.85
C VAL A 252 33.84 47.48 45.87
N MET A 253 34.99 46.93 46.16
CA MET A 253 35.60 45.90 45.29
C MET A 253 34.77 44.61 45.25
N GLU A 254 34.24 44.18 46.39
CA GLU A 254 33.35 43.03 46.50
C GLU A 254 32.08 43.29 45.69
N ALA A 255 31.41 44.45 45.78
CA ALA A 255 30.29 44.87 45.05
C ALA A 255 30.59 44.87 43.52
N SER A 256 31.75 45.42 43.12
CA SER A 256 32.18 45.47 41.73
C SER A 256 32.36 44.05 41.12
N ASN A 257 32.89 43.13 41.90
CA ASN A 257 33.07 41.75 41.50
C ASN A 257 31.70 41.02 41.32
N ILE A 258 30.80 41.18 42.29
CA ILE A 258 29.47 40.58 42.28
C ILE A 258 28.68 41.09 41.08
N ILE A 259 28.64 42.41 40.86
CA ILE A 259 27.88 42.97 39.72
C ILE A 259 28.49 42.60 38.36
N GLY A 260 29.81 42.37 38.34
CA GLY A 260 30.49 41.79 37.18
C GLY A 260 29.96 40.39 36.85
N GLN A 261 29.95 39.51 37.86
CA GLN A 261 29.41 38.14 37.70
C GLN A 261 27.96 38.12 37.26
N ILE A 262 27.12 38.98 37.86
CA ILE A 262 25.71 39.09 37.48
C ILE A 262 25.56 39.54 36.00
N THR A 263 26.34 40.54 35.60
CA THR A 263 26.26 41.06 34.22
C THR A 263 26.67 40.02 33.22
N ASP A 264 27.79 39.31 33.45
CA ASP A 264 28.27 38.26 32.54
C ASP A 264 27.26 37.12 32.41
N ALA A 265 26.59 36.76 33.49
CA ALA A 265 25.54 35.74 33.48
C ALA A 265 24.27 36.21 32.74
N VAL A 266 23.83 37.48 32.98
CA VAL A 266 22.66 38.04 32.28
C VAL A 266 22.94 38.20 30.78
N GLU A 267 24.16 38.60 30.38
CA GLU A 267 24.57 38.64 28.98
C GLU A 267 24.53 37.24 28.35
N GLY A 268 24.98 36.22 29.09
CA GLY A 268 24.89 34.82 28.67
C GLY A 268 23.45 34.35 28.44
N MET A 269 22.58 34.67 29.40
CA MET A 269 21.13 34.35 29.31
C MET A 269 20.45 35.12 28.19
N GLY A 270 20.76 36.40 27.96
CA GLY A 270 20.23 37.20 26.89
C GLY A 270 20.52 36.59 25.53
N ARG A 271 21.73 36.08 25.30
CA ARG A 271 22.07 35.33 24.07
C ARG A 271 21.23 34.06 23.93
N GLY A 272 21.04 33.32 24.99
CA GLY A 272 20.15 32.13 24.98
C GLY A 272 18.71 32.49 24.64
N LEU A 273 18.19 33.56 25.25
CA LEU A 273 16.83 34.05 24.95
C LEU A 273 16.64 34.55 23.53
N GLN A 274 17.63 35.20 22.95
CA GLN A 274 17.57 35.60 21.52
C GLN A 274 17.48 34.39 20.60
N VAL A 275 18.26 33.32 20.88
CA VAL A 275 18.13 32.06 20.13
C VAL A 275 16.76 31.47 20.34
N ALA A 276 16.25 31.43 21.58
CA ALA A 276 14.89 30.93 21.85
C ALA A 276 13.79 31.73 21.15
N ALA A 277 13.95 33.08 21.10
CA ALA A 277 12.99 33.93 20.40
C ALA A 277 12.92 33.63 18.88
N VAL A 278 14.08 33.45 18.23
CA VAL A 278 14.13 33.05 16.80
C VAL A 278 13.51 31.69 16.60
N GLU A 279 13.77 30.72 17.48
CA GLU A 279 13.15 29.38 17.40
C GLU A 279 11.63 29.43 17.67
N ALA A 280 11.18 30.25 18.62
CA ALA A 280 9.76 30.45 18.88
C ALA A 280 9.02 31.08 17.70
N GLU A 281 9.63 32.09 17.07
CA GLU A 281 9.09 32.71 15.85
C GLU A 281 9.02 31.71 14.70
N ALA A 282 10.08 30.94 14.47
CA ALA A 282 10.11 29.87 13.46
C ALA A 282 9.03 28.83 13.72
N LEU A 283 8.85 28.40 14.96
CA LEU A 283 7.82 27.43 15.36
C LEU A 283 6.41 28.02 15.17
N SER A 284 6.17 29.26 15.58
CA SER A 284 4.91 29.98 15.33
C SER A 284 4.58 30.05 13.84
N HIS A 285 5.59 30.32 13.01
CA HIS A 285 5.44 30.37 11.56
C HIS A 285 5.12 28.99 10.96
N LEU A 286 5.77 27.92 11.44
CA LEU A 286 5.46 26.53 11.03
C LEU A 286 4.00 26.18 11.35
N LEU A 287 3.55 26.47 12.56
CA LEU A 287 2.20 26.17 12.99
C LEU A 287 1.15 26.95 12.21
N SER A 288 1.34 28.27 12.06
CA SER A 288 0.33 29.15 11.45
C SER A 288 0.30 29.04 9.91
N ARG A 289 1.44 28.90 9.25
CA ARG A 289 1.53 28.96 7.78
C ARG A 289 1.68 27.61 7.08
N HIS A 290 2.12 26.57 7.77
CA HIS A 290 2.39 25.29 7.15
C HIS A 290 1.49 24.14 7.63
N LEU A 291 1.19 24.08 8.92
CA LEU A 291 0.40 22.98 9.49
C LEU A 291 -1.06 23.00 8.99
N GLY A 292 -1.73 24.14 9.10
CA GLY A 292 -3.12 24.28 8.63
C GLY A 292 -3.32 23.95 7.15
N PRO A 293 -2.55 24.61 6.23
CA PRO A 293 -2.64 24.28 4.80
C PRO A 293 -2.27 22.83 4.45
N ALA A 294 -1.34 22.19 5.19
CA ALA A 294 -1.00 20.78 4.97
C ALA A 294 -2.18 19.86 5.32
N LEU A 295 -2.87 20.13 6.42
CA LEU A 295 -4.05 19.37 6.86
C LEU A 295 -5.26 19.62 5.97
N SER A 296 -5.50 20.88 5.58
CA SER A 296 -6.57 21.21 4.63
C SER A 296 -6.35 20.56 3.26
N GLY A 297 -5.09 20.54 2.78
CA GLY A 297 -4.70 19.81 1.56
C GLY A 297 -4.93 18.32 1.69
N LEU A 298 -4.52 17.71 2.81
CA LEU A 298 -4.78 16.30 3.10
C LEU A 298 -6.27 15.98 3.08
N ARG A 299 -7.11 16.80 3.73
CA ARG A 299 -8.56 16.60 3.76
C ARG A 299 -9.20 16.69 2.37
N LEU A 300 -8.76 17.63 1.54
CA LEU A 300 -9.24 17.75 0.15
C LEU A 300 -8.87 16.54 -0.68
N ASP A 301 -7.62 16.08 -0.58
CA ASP A 301 -7.17 14.90 -1.30
C ASP A 301 -7.84 13.62 -0.78
N MET A 302 -8.14 13.53 0.51
CA MET A 302 -8.91 12.42 1.07
C MET A 302 -10.34 12.38 0.53
N ALA A 303 -11.02 13.53 0.43
CA ALA A 303 -12.36 13.59 -0.15
C ALA A 303 -12.35 13.18 -1.64
N ALA A 304 -11.35 13.58 -2.39
CA ALA A 304 -11.17 13.15 -3.78
C ALA A 304 -10.86 11.65 -3.88
N PHE A 305 -10.05 11.12 -2.98
CA PHE A 305 -9.71 9.71 -2.92
C PHE A 305 -10.90 8.82 -2.52
N GLU A 306 -11.80 9.30 -1.66
CA GLU A 306 -13.05 8.62 -1.31
C GLU A 306 -13.92 8.36 -2.53
N VAL A 307 -14.05 9.36 -3.40
CA VAL A 307 -14.78 9.22 -4.67
C VAL A 307 -14.13 8.15 -5.56
N GLU A 308 -12.80 8.16 -5.65
CA GLU A 308 -12.08 7.16 -6.44
C GLU A 308 -12.13 5.77 -5.81
N LEU A 309 -12.09 5.64 -4.49
CA LEU A 309 -12.25 4.36 -3.79
C LEU A 309 -13.64 3.77 -4.03
N THR A 310 -14.68 4.59 -3.93
CA THR A 310 -16.07 4.18 -4.23
C THR A 310 -16.21 3.72 -5.68
N ARG A 311 -15.55 4.42 -6.61
CA ARG A 311 -15.50 4.02 -8.01
C ARG A 311 -14.74 2.71 -8.20
N ALA A 312 -13.56 2.57 -7.59
CA ALA A 312 -12.73 1.36 -7.69
C ALA A 312 -13.45 0.12 -7.15
N THR A 313 -14.24 0.25 -6.08
CA THR A 313 -15.05 -0.85 -5.53
C THR A 313 -16.22 -1.22 -6.45
N ALA A 314 -16.89 -0.23 -7.04
CA ALA A 314 -17.93 -0.49 -8.04
C ALA A 314 -17.36 -1.18 -9.29
N GLU A 315 -16.20 -0.73 -9.76
CA GLU A 315 -15.47 -1.36 -10.87
C GLU A 315 -14.94 -2.75 -10.47
N GLY A 316 -14.51 -2.96 -9.23
CA GLY A 316 -14.15 -4.26 -8.66
C GLY A 316 -15.32 -5.25 -8.71
N SER A 317 -16.51 -4.82 -8.35
CA SER A 317 -17.74 -5.63 -8.45
C SER A 317 -18.09 -5.98 -9.91
N ALA A 318 -17.86 -5.07 -10.86
CA ALA A 318 -18.00 -5.34 -12.27
C ALA A 318 -16.95 -6.37 -12.77
N LEU A 319 -15.71 -6.28 -12.29
CA LEU A 319 -14.65 -7.25 -12.58
C LEU A 319 -15.01 -8.66 -12.11
N VAL A 320 -15.62 -8.81 -10.95
CA VAL A 320 -16.10 -10.12 -10.45
C VAL A 320 -17.16 -10.69 -11.39
N ARG A 321 -18.13 -9.89 -11.86
CA ARG A 321 -19.16 -10.37 -12.81
C ARG A 321 -18.53 -10.82 -14.13
N HIS A 322 -17.72 -9.98 -14.76
CA HIS A 322 -17.03 -10.34 -16.00
C HIS A 322 -16.10 -11.56 -15.83
N GLY A 323 -15.49 -11.72 -14.65
CA GLY A 323 -14.72 -12.91 -14.32
C GLY A 323 -15.59 -14.18 -14.24
N GLN A 324 -16.81 -14.08 -13.73
CA GLN A 324 -17.78 -15.19 -13.71
C GLN A 324 -18.24 -15.54 -15.13
N ASP A 325 -18.56 -14.54 -15.95
CA ASP A 325 -18.97 -14.74 -17.36
C ASP A 325 -17.82 -15.35 -18.16
N PHE A 326 -16.59 -14.90 -17.98
CA PHE A 326 -15.40 -15.52 -18.55
C PHE A 326 -15.28 -16.99 -18.14
N ARG A 327 -15.40 -17.28 -16.85
CA ARG A 327 -15.33 -18.64 -16.31
C ARG A 327 -16.40 -19.54 -16.94
N GLN A 328 -17.62 -19.05 -17.06
CA GLN A 328 -18.72 -19.79 -17.67
C GLN A 328 -18.45 -20.08 -19.15
N ALA A 329 -17.93 -19.10 -19.89
CA ALA A 329 -17.55 -19.27 -21.30
C ALA A 329 -16.44 -20.33 -21.44
N ILE A 330 -15.39 -20.26 -20.63
CA ILE A 330 -14.31 -21.26 -20.64
C ILE A 330 -14.83 -22.65 -20.23
N THR A 331 -15.68 -22.75 -19.22
CA THR A 331 -16.29 -24.02 -18.80
C THR A 331 -17.10 -24.63 -19.95
N THR A 332 -17.90 -23.84 -20.68
CA THR A 332 -18.63 -24.28 -21.85
C THR A 332 -17.68 -24.78 -22.93
N ALA A 333 -16.57 -24.11 -23.17
CA ALA A 333 -15.55 -24.57 -24.11
C ALA A 333 -14.95 -25.90 -23.65
N VAL A 334 -14.56 -26.05 -22.39
CA VAL A 334 -13.97 -27.28 -21.82
C VAL A 334 -14.96 -28.46 -21.93
N LEU A 335 -16.23 -28.24 -21.60
CA LEU A 335 -17.26 -29.27 -21.77
C LEU A 335 -17.40 -29.70 -23.21
N SER A 336 -17.33 -28.76 -24.17
CA SER A 336 -17.35 -29.07 -25.60
C SER A 336 -16.13 -29.89 -26.05
N LEU A 337 -15.01 -29.82 -25.33
CA LEU A 337 -13.81 -30.61 -25.63
C LEU A 337 -13.93 -32.09 -25.24
N GLN A 338 -14.94 -32.49 -24.47
CA GLN A 338 -15.19 -33.89 -24.16
C GLN A 338 -15.47 -34.72 -25.43
N ILE A 339 -15.91 -34.06 -26.54
CA ILE A 339 -16.01 -34.69 -27.85
C ILE A 339 -14.69 -35.31 -28.34
N GLY A 340 -13.56 -34.85 -27.82
CA GLY A 340 -12.23 -35.36 -28.20
C GLY A 340 -12.07 -36.83 -27.92
N ASP A 341 -12.49 -37.31 -26.75
CA ASP A 341 -12.39 -38.73 -26.37
C ASP A 341 -13.35 -39.59 -27.20
N THR A 342 -14.60 -39.14 -27.36
CA THR A 342 -15.57 -39.85 -28.21
C THR A 342 -15.14 -39.89 -29.68
N THR A 343 -14.55 -38.83 -30.18
CA THR A 343 -13.97 -38.77 -31.54
C THR A 343 -12.80 -39.75 -31.66
N ARG A 344 -11.89 -39.79 -30.70
CA ARG A 344 -10.76 -40.73 -30.65
C ARG A 344 -11.23 -42.16 -30.70
N GLN A 345 -12.17 -42.55 -29.82
CA GLN A 345 -12.73 -43.92 -29.79
C GLN A 345 -13.36 -44.31 -31.11
N ARG A 346 -14.15 -43.41 -31.74
CA ARG A 346 -14.74 -43.70 -33.05
C ARG A 346 -13.70 -43.87 -34.15
N LEU A 347 -12.64 -43.06 -34.12
CA LEU A 347 -11.55 -43.22 -35.10
C LEU A 347 -10.81 -44.55 -34.91
N GLU A 348 -10.67 -45.01 -33.68
CA GLU A 348 -10.09 -46.33 -33.36
C GLU A 348 -11.00 -47.45 -33.88
N HIS A 349 -12.33 -47.34 -33.68
CA HIS A 349 -13.29 -48.31 -34.24
C HIS A 349 -13.26 -48.30 -35.79
N VAL A 350 -13.22 -47.13 -36.42
CA VAL A 350 -13.08 -47.03 -37.89
C VAL A 350 -11.79 -47.69 -38.39
N ALA A 351 -10.66 -47.50 -37.68
CA ALA A 351 -9.41 -48.17 -38.02
C ALA A 351 -9.52 -49.71 -37.88
N ALA A 352 -10.23 -50.19 -36.85
CA ALA A 352 -10.51 -51.63 -36.66
C ALA A 352 -11.36 -52.17 -37.77
N PHE A 353 -12.43 -51.46 -38.22
CA PHE A 353 -13.25 -51.88 -39.37
C PHE A 353 -12.45 -52.04 -40.67
N LEU A 354 -11.48 -51.15 -40.91
CA LEU A 354 -10.59 -51.26 -42.05
C LEU A 354 -9.67 -52.49 -41.94
N CYS A 355 -9.33 -52.93 -40.72
CA CYS A 355 -8.61 -54.18 -40.53
C CYS A 355 -9.51 -55.40 -40.84
N VAL A 356 -10.76 -55.40 -40.43
CA VAL A 356 -11.77 -56.45 -40.76
C VAL A 356 -11.99 -56.51 -42.27
N ALA A 357 -12.08 -55.37 -42.97
CA ALA A 357 -12.26 -55.31 -44.42
C ALA A 357 -11.05 -55.82 -45.23
N ASN A 358 -9.91 -56.15 -44.59
CA ASN A 358 -8.67 -56.59 -45.21
C ASN A 358 -8.51 -58.13 -45.22
N THR A 359 -9.57 -58.92 -44.99
CA THR A 359 -9.50 -60.40 -44.96
C THR A 359 -9.42 -61.02 -46.36
N PRO A 360 -8.74 -62.18 -46.57
CA PRO A 360 -8.38 -62.68 -47.91
C PRO A 360 -9.37 -63.61 -48.59
N ASP A 361 -10.49 -64.04 -47.94
CA ASP A 361 -11.34 -65.10 -48.41
C ASP A 361 -12.65 -64.59 -49.14
N ALA A 362 -13.18 -65.33 -50.14
CA ALA A 362 -14.24 -64.89 -50.99
C ALA A 362 -15.64 -64.77 -50.33
N ASP A 363 -15.83 -65.50 -49.18
CA ASP A 363 -17.03 -65.36 -48.34
C ASP A 363 -17.01 -64.06 -47.56
N ASP A 364 -15.85 -63.40 -47.48
CA ASP A 364 -15.63 -62.16 -46.72
C ASP A 364 -15.94 -60.89 -47.54
N ALA A 365 -16.27 -60.94 -48.81
CA ALA A 365 -16.54 -59.78 -49.67
C ALA A 365 -17.71 -58.94 -49.14
N MET A 366 -18.74 -59.61 -48.60
CA MET A 366 -19.86 -58.93 -47.95
C MET A 366 -19.47 -58.31 -46.58
N ILE A 367 -18.67 -59.04 -45.79
CA ILE A 367 -18.13 -58.54 -44.55
C ILE A 367 -17.27 -57.29 -44.83
N ALA A 368 -16.42 -57.34 -45.86
CA ALA A 368 -15.59 -56.19 -46.24
C ALA A 368 -16.46 -55.03 -46.77
N HIS A 369 -17.51 -55.29 -47.53
CA HIS A 369 -18.47 -54.28 -47.98
C HIS A 369 -19.13 -53.58 -46.80
N LEU A 370 -19.71 -54.31 -45.85
CA LEU A 370 -20.35 -53.79 -44.66
C LEU A 370 -19.37 -53.04 -43.75
N ALA A 371 -18.18 -53.58 -43.52
CA ALA A 371 -17.13 -52.92 -42.69
C ALA A 371 -16.68 -51.58 -43.30
N LEU A 372 -16.55 -51.48 -44.65
CA LEU A 372 -16.21 -50.22 -45.32
C LEU A 372 -17.36 -49.21 -45.26
N ALA A 373 -18.60 -49.66 -45.42
CA ALA A 373 -19.79 -48.81 -45.28
C ALA A 373 -19.91 -48.25 -43.87
N LEU A 374 -19.75 -49.13 -42.86
CA LEU A 374 -19.72 -48.72 -41.45
C LEU A 374 -18.57 -47.74 -41.16
N ALA A 375 -17.38 -47.99 -41.65
CA ALA A 375 -16.24 -47.08 -41.50
C ALA A 375 -16.54 -45.68 -42.09
N ALA A 376 -17.14 -45.65 -43.29
CA ALA A 376 -17.52 -44.39 -43.94
C ALA A 376 -18.61 -43.65 -43.19
N GLY A 377 -19.64 -44.37 -42.71
CA GLY A 377 -20.76 -43.79 -41.94
C GLY A 377 -20.30 -43.24 -40.58
N GLN A 378 -19.56 -44.05 -39.84
CA GLN A 378 -19.00 -43.62 -38.53
C GLN A 378 -18.06 -42.42 -38.69
N LEU A 379 -17.30 -42.37 -39.77
CA LEU A 379 -16.39 -41.25 -40.03
C LEU A 379 -17.14 -39.93 -40.32
N ARG A 380 -18.26 -40.01 -41.07
CA ARG A 380 -19.12 -38.82 -41.35
C ARG A 380 -19.78 -38.32 -40.08
N ASP A 381 -20.41 -39.19 -39.29
CA ASP A 381 -21.06 -38.80 -38.03
C ASP A 381 -20.03 -38.28 -37.01
N ALA A 382 -18.87 -38.91 -36.92
CA ALA A 382 -17.77 -38.39 -36.11
C ALA A 382 -17.32 -36.99 -36.51
N HIS A 383 -17.22 -36.73 -37.82
CA HIS A 383 -16.86 -35.41 -38.34
C HIS A 383 -17.93 -34.36 -38.03
N GLU A 384 -19.19 -34.67 -38.24
CA GLU A 384 -20.29 -33.73 -38.00
C GLU A 384 -20.37 -33.31 -36.51
N ARG A 385 -20.34 -34.29 -35.61
CA ARG A 385 -20.38 -34.02 -34.17
C ARG A 385 -19.13 -33.27 -33.71
N HIS A 386 -17.97 -33.67 -34.22
CA HIS A 386 -16.72 -32.98 -33.92
C HIS A 386 -16.75 -31.51 -34.38
N ALA A 387 -17.23 -31.26 -35.62
CA ALA A 387 -17.35 -29.92 -36.17
C ALA A 387 -18.32 -29.04 -35.34
N ALA A 388 -19.46 -29.60 -34.93
CA ALA A 388 -20.43 -28.92 -34.07
C ALA A 388 -19.84 -28.55 -32.72
N ALA A 389 -19.16 -29.51 -32.07
CA ALA A 389 -18.53 -29.26 -30.77
C ALA A 389 -17.37 -28.22 -30.83
N ILE A 390 -16.54 -28.29 -31.87
CA ILE A 390 -15.48 -27.28 -32.10
C ILE A 390 -16.09 -25.90 -32.39
N PHE A 391 -17.20 -25.84 -33.12
CA PHE A 391 -17.91 -24.57 -33.34
C PHE A 391 -18.38 -23.96 -32.00
N THR A 392 -19.01 -24.78 -31.15
CA THR A 392 -19.45 -24.35 -29.80
C THR A 392 -18.27 -23.88 -28.93
N ALA A 393 -17.18 -24.68 -28.89
CA ALA A 393 -15.98 -24.31 -28.16
C ALA A 393 -15.40 -22.98 -28.64
N ARG A 394 -15.31 -22.78 -29.96
CA ARG A 394 -14.80 -21.52 -30.54
C ARG A 394 -15.70 -20.33 -30.29
N SER A 395 -17.02 -20.51 -30.28
CA SER A 395 -17.96 -19.44 -29.91
C SER A 395 -17.71 -19.02 -28.45
N ALA A 396 -17.70 -19.97 -27.53
CA ALA A 396 -17.45 -19.73 -26.12
C ALA A 396 -16.08 -19.07 -25.89
N LEU A 397 -15.03 -19.49 -26.59
CA LEU A 397 -13.71 -18.87 -26.51
C LEU A 397 -13.68 -17.45 -27.09
N ARG A 398 -14.50 -17.14 -28.08
CA ARG A 398 -14.65 -15.76 -28.57
C ARG A 398 -15.35 -14.88 -27.53
N ASP A 399 -16.40 -15.41 -26.89
CA ASP A 399 -17.11 -14.72 -25.83
C ASP A 399 -16.16 -14.44 -24.63
N SER A 400 -15.35 -15.42 -24.24
CA SER A 400 -14.31 -15.22 -23.21
C SER A 400 -13.31 -14.13 -23.58
N GLY A 401 -12.98 -13.99 -24.86
CA GLY A 401 -12.13 -12.90 -25.37
C GLY A 401 -12.75 -11.51 -25.19
N GLN A 402 -14.07 -11.38 -25.36
CA GLN A 402 -14.80 -10.14 -25.12
C GLN A 402 -14.79 -9.79 -23.63
N GLU A 403 -15.06 -10.76 -22.75
CA GLU A 403 -15.00 -10.59 -21.32
C GLU A 403 -13.60 -10.16 -20.84
N THR A 404 -12.56 -10.80 -21.36
CA THR A 404 -11.17 -10.44 -21.06
C THR A 404 -10.82 -9.01 -21.48
N ALA A 405 -11.34 -8.56 -22.62
CA ALA A 405 -11.16 -7.18 -23.11
C ALA A 405 -11.86 -6.16 -22.17
N GLU A 406 -13.07 -6.48 -21.68
CA GLU A 406 -13.79 -5.64 -20.72
C GLU A 406 -13.05 -5.57 -19.40
N ILE A 407 -12.61 -6.71 -18.88
CA ILE A 407 -11.75 -6.79 -17.69
C ILE A 407 -10.51 -5.92 -17.86
N GLY A 408 -9.88 -5.93 -19.04
CA GLY A 408 -8.74 -5.06 -19.35
C GLY A 408 -9.08 -3.57 -19.30
N ARG A 409 -10.24 -3.17 -19.82
CA ARG A 409 -10.71 -1.77 -19.77
C ARG A 409 -10.98 -1.32 -18.33
N ILE A 410 -11.63 -2.16 -17.53
CA ILE A 410 -11.91 -1.87 -16.12
C ILE A 410 -10.60 -1.79 -15.33
N SER A 411 -9.71 -2.76 -15.51
CA SER A 411 -8.38 -2.78 -14.84
C SER A 411 -7.56 -1.53 -15.18
N ALA A 412 -7.56 -1.10 -16.44
CA ALA A 412 -6.88 0.12 -16.87
C ALA A 412 -7.47 1.37 -16.20
N ARG A 413 -8.80 1.44 -16.00
CA ARG A 413 -9.44 2.55 -15.28
C ARG A 413 -9.04 2.56 -13.81
N ILE A 414 -9.02 1.41 -13.13
CA ILE A 414 -8.55 1.31 -11.74
C ILE A 414 -7.08 1.72 -11.64
N ALA A 415 -6.22 1.27 -12.55
CA ALA A 415 -4.81 1.58 -12.56
C ALA A 415 -4.49 3.03 -12.93
N SER A 416 -5.35 3.70 -13.71
CA SER A 416 -5.20 5.09 -14.15
C SER A 416 -5.85 6.10 -13.21
N ALA A 417 -6.42 5.66 -12.10
CA ALA A 417 -6.96 6.55 -11.07
C ALA A 417 -5.92 7.62 -10.70
N PRO A 418 -6.33 8.90 -10.62
CA PRO A 418 -5.39 9.97 -10.33
C PRO A 418 -4.66 9.65 -9.04
N ARG A 419 -3.33 9.64 -9.10
CA ARG A 419 -2.49 9.47 -7.93
C ARG A 419 -2.61 10.73 -7.10
N HIS A 420 -3.50 10.71 -6.11
CA HIS A 420 -3.64 11.80 -5.17
C HIS A 420 -2.31 12.01 -4.44
N ASN A 421 -1.98 13.26 -4.17
CA ASN A 421 -0.75 13.62 -3.45
C ASN A 421 -0.86 13.30 -1.94
N LEU A 422 -1.74 12.37 -1.55
CA LEU A 422 -1.96 11.92 -0.17
C LEU A 422 -0.64 11.61 0.54
N LYS A 423 0.21 10.81 -0.08
CA LYS A 423 1.53 10.48 0.47
C LYS A 423 2.41 11.71 0.65
N HIS A 424 2.37 12.65 -0.30
CA HIS A 424 3.11 13.90 -0.21
C HIS A 424 2.61 14.79 0.93
N HIS A 425 1.28 14.94 1.08
CA HIS A 425 0.71 15.70 2.19
C HIS A 425 1.00 15.08 3.54
N LEU A 426 0.92 13.75 3.63
CA LEU A 426 1.25 13.02 4.86
C LEU A 426 2.73 13.13 5.22
N GLN A 427 3.64 12.98 4.27
CA GLN A 427 5.07 13.18 4.48
C GLN A 427 5.35 14.62 4.95
N ARG A 428 4.74 15.61 4.28
CA ARG A 428 4.88 17.02 4.66
C ARG A 428 4.37 17.28 6.08
N LEU A 429 3.25 16.65 6.46
CA LEU A 429 2.74 16.74 7.82
C LEU A 429 3.72 16.15 8.84
N GLN A 430 4.28 14.97 8.56
CA GLN A 430 5.28 14.33 9.41
C GLN A 430 6.54 15.20 9.54
N ASP A 431 7.01 15.80 8.46
CA ASP A 431 8.16 16.72 8.46
C ASP A 431 7.89 17.94 9.34
N ILE A 432 6.72 18.57 9.22
CA ILE A 432 6.30 19.70 10.04
C ILE A 432 6.25 19.31 11.53
N LEU A 433 5.60 18.20 11.87
CA LEU A 433 5.49 17.73 13.26
C LEU A 433 6.85 17.35 13.85
N SER A 434 7.73 16.75 13.04
CA SER A 434 9.10 16.44 13.47
C SER A 434 9.93 17.68 13.74
N GLU A 435 9.76 18.75 12.94
CA GLU A 435 10.42 20.03 13.14
C GLU A 435 9.87 20.74 14.39
N CYS A 436 8.54 20.71 14.58
CA CYS A 436 7.91 21.21 15.80
C CYS A 436 8.47 20.54 17.04
N ARG A 437 8.66 19.21 17.04
CA ARG A 437 9.29 18.48 18.15
C ARG A 437 10.73 18.93 18.41
N ARG A 438 11.51 19.12 17.36
CA ARG A 438 12.90 19.57 17.50
C ARG A 438 12.96 20.98 18.08
N ALA A 439 12.14 21.89 17.58
CA ALA A 439 12.06 23.26 18.09
C ALA A 439 11.57 23.28 19.54
N GLN A 440 10.53 22.51 19.88
CA GLN A 440 10.04 22.39 21.25
C GLN A 440 11.15 21.89 22.23
N ALA A 441 11.87 20.83 21.82
CA ALA A 441 12.97 20.30 22.66
C ALA A 441 14.07 21.34 22.90
N ARG A 442 14.44 22.14 21.89
CA ARG A 442 15.40 23.22 22.04
C ARG A 442 14.89 24.32 22.97
N LEU A 443 13.63 24.72 22.83
CA LEU A 443 13.00 25.73 23.70
C LEU A 443 12.90 25.28 25.14
N VAL A 444 12.62 24.00 25.42
CA VAL A 444 12.61 23.43 26.77
C VAL A 444 13.98 23.57 27.41
N VAL A 445 15.04 23.18 26.72
CA VAL A 445 16.42 23.26 27.23
C VAL A 445 16.79 24.70 27.60
N VAL A 446 16.43 25.67 26.76
CA VAL A 446 16.70 27.08 27.01
C VAL A 446 15.87 27.60 28.21
N ALA A 447 14.58 27.26 28.26
CA ALA A 447 13.68 27.73 29.32
C ALA A 447 14.07 27.14 30.71
N GLU A 448 14.45 25.87 30.77
CA GLU A 448 14.93 25.22 31.99
C GLU A 448 16.28 25.83 32.43
N GLY A 449 17.23 25.96 31.50
CA GLY A 449 18.51 26.56 31.77
C GLY A 449 18.41 28.04 32.23
N LEU A 450 17.45 28.78 31.66
CA LEU A 450 17.13 30.14 32.06
C LEU A 450 16.57 30.17 33.50
N SER A 451 15.61 29.30 33.80
CA SER A 451 15.01 29.23 35.15
C SER A 451 16.04 28.89 36.20
N GLU A 452 16.94 27.95 35.96
CA GLU A 452 18.04 27.58 36.85
C GLU A 452 19.05 28.74 36.98
N GLY A 453 19.45 29.36 35.88
CA GLY A 453 20.36 30.49 35.84
C GLY A 453 19.84 31.68 36.65
N LEU A 454 18.53 32.00 36.51
CA LEU A 454 17.87 33.07 37.25
C LEU A 454 17.81 32.76 38.75
N ALA A 455 17.54 31.52 39.16
CA ALA A 455 17.57 31.12 40.57
C ALA A 455 18.98 31.29 41.19
N ASN A 456 20.02 30.93 40.46
CA ASN A 456 21.40 31.13 40.87
C ASN A 456 21.77 32.61 41.00
N LEU A 457 21.28 33.44 40.05
CA LEU A 457 21.50 34.90 40.11
C LEU A 457 20.84 35.54 41.32
N LEU A 458 19.64 35.12 41.71
CA LEU A 458 18.97 35.61 42.93
C LEU A 458 19.79 35.34 44.17
N GLN A 459 20.48 34.19 44.26
CA GLN A 459 21.42 33.91 45.37
C GLN A 459 22.66 34.83 45.38
N VAL A 460 23.17 35.19 44.20
CA VAL A 460 24.29 36.14 44.08
C VAL A 460 23.85 37.55 44.46
N LEU A 461 22.62 37.95 44.12
CA LEU A 461 22.04 39.24 44.52
C LEU A 461 21.84 39.38 46.04
N ASP A 462 21.48 38.30 46.73
CA ASP A 462 21.37 38.26 48.17
C ASP A 462 22.72 38.64 48.82
N ARG A 463 23.84 38.18 48.31
CA ARG A 463 25.18 38.56 48.73
C ARG A 463 25.44 40.04 48.49
N MET A 464 24.95 40.62 47.37
CA MET A 464 25.09 42.04 47.07
C MET A 464 24.34 42.91 48.11
N SER A 465 23.12 42.50 48.50
CA SER A 465 22.32 43.14 49.52
C SER A 465 23.13 43.22 50.86
N GLY A 466 23.80 42.12 51.21
CA GLY A 466 24.72 42.15 52.43
C GLY A 466 25.90 43.12 52.30
N VAL A 467 26.43 43.33 51.08
CA VAL A 467 27.50 44.35 50.85
C VAL A 467 26.94 45.75 51.00
N GLU A 468 25.73 46.04 50.45
CA GLU A 468 25.12 47.35 50.60
C GLU A 468 24.75 47.72 52.01
N GLU A 469 24.22 46.78 52.82
CA GLU A 469 23.91 46.96 54.18
C GLU A 469 25.22 47.31 55.02
N ARG A 470 26.28 46.52 54.77
CA ARG A 470 27.60 46.79 55.39
C ARG A 470 28.11 48.15 54.96
N MET A 471 27.97 48.55 53.71
CA MET A 471 28.45 49.87 53.25
C MET A 471 27.66 51.00 53.89
N GLY A 472 26.35 50.87 54.06
CA GLY A 472 25.49 51.83 54.74
C GLY A 472 25.91 52.01 56.20
N MET A 473 26.21 50.90 56.87
CA MET A 473 26.73 50.89 58.28
C MET A 473 28.12 51.54 58.38
N ILE A 474 29.01 51.20 57.42
CA ILE A 474 30.37 51.75 57.36
C ILE A 474 30.29 53.28 57.16
N GLY A 475 29.43 53.77 56.23
CA GLY A 475 29.22 55.18 56.00
C GLY A 475 28.65 55.92 57.21
N LEU A 476 27.69 55.31 57.92
CA LEU A 476 27.11 55.88 59.14
C LEU A 476 28.18 56.00 60.29
N ASN A 477 28.95 54.94 60.50
CA ASN A 477 30.00 54.93 61.49
C ASN A 477 31.07 55.97 61.17
N ALA A 478 31.42 56.18 59.92
CA ALA A 478 32.32 57.22 59.47
C ALA A 478 31.79 58.64 59.73
N VAL A 479 30.49 58.90 59.43
CA VAL A 479 29.90 60.21 59.79
C VAL A 479 29.97 60.48 61.28
N ILE A 480 29.67 59.48 62.12
CA ILE A 480 29.76 59.61 63.58
C ILE A 480 31.22 59.90 64.03
N ALA A 481 32.19 59.22 63.48
CA ALA A 481 33.60 59.43 63.76
C ALA A 481 34.08 60.85 63.32
N CYS A 482 33.61 61.31 62.17
CA CYS A 482 33.92 62.65 61.64
C CYS A 482 33.35 63.78 62.54
N VAL A 483 32.17 63.55 63.14
CA VAL A 483 31.56 64.52 64.04
C VAL A 483 32.43 64.68 65.31
N GLN A 484 33.08 63.62 65.76
CA GLN A 484 33.98 63.63 66.91
C GLN A 484 35.32 64.41 66.68
N LEU A 485 35.73 64.45 65.39
CA LEU A 485 36.97 65.11 64.96
C LEU A 485 36.80 66.59 64.60
N GLY A 486 35.59 67.10 64.59
CA GLY A 486 35.30 68.51 64.33
C GLY A 486 35.59 69.01 62.92
N ASP A 487 36.09 70.26 62.78
CA ASP A 487 36.23 70.91 61.48
C ASP A 487 37.28 70.31 60.52
N GLU A 488 38.28 69.62 61.06
CA GLU A 488 39.30 68.92 60.25
C GLU A 488 38.75 67.78 59.42
N ALA A 489 37.64 67.14 59.85
CA ALA A 489 37.02 66.03 59.14
C ALA A 489 35.82 66.44 58.30
N LEU A 490 35.55 67.72 58.09
CA LEU A 490 34.40 68.17 57.29
C LEU A 490 34.35 67.56 55.85
N ALA A 491 35.50 67.52 55.14
CA ALA A 491 35.62 66.94 53.83
C ALA A 491 35.32 65.42 53.88
N LEU A 492 35.80 64.72 54.89
CA LEU A 492 35.56 63.27 55.03
C LEU A 492 34.12 62.99 55.42
N ARG A 493 33.49 63.86 56.22
CA ARG A 493 32.05 63.76 56.54
C ARG A 493 31.22 63.85 55.30
N GLU A 494 31.50 64.80 54.41
CA GLU A 494 30.84 64.96 53.11
C GLU A 494 31.00 63.71 52.20
N ILE A 495 32.24 63.21 52.12
CA ILE A 495 32.53 61.98 51.36
C ILE A 495 31.77 60.77 51.95
N SER A 496 31.71 60.67 53.29
CA SER A 496 30.96 59.61 53.97
C SER A 496 29.44 59.69 53.72
N MET A 497 28.91 60.94 53.67
CA MET A 497 27.49 61.16 53.30
C MET A 497 27.21 60.77 51.84
N GLN A 498 28.09 61.14 50.89
CA GLN A 498 27.99 60.74 49.49
C GLN A 498 28.09 59.23 49.35
N LEU A 499 29.00 58.57 50.08
CA LEU A 499 29.09 57.11 50.02
C LEU A 499 27.79 56.41 50.50
N ARG A 500 27.19 56.97 51.57
CA ARG A 500 25.90 56.50 52.11
C ARG A 500 24.74 56.71 51.10
N GLU A 501 24.70 57.89 50.46
CA GLU A 501 23.69 58.17 49.43
C GLU A 501 23.82 57.24 48.25
N LEU A 502 25.03 56.99 47.74
CA LEU A 502 25.32 56.03 46.72
C LEU A 502 24.96 54.60 47.09
N ALA A 503 25.21 54.20 48.35
CA ALA A 503 24.82 52.93 48.89
C ALA A 503 23.28 52.76 48.92
N ALA A 504 22.55 53.83 49.31
CA ALA A 504 21.09 53.82 49.29
C ALA A 504 20.52 53.71 47.81
N THR A 505 21.14 54.45 46.87
CA THR A 505 20.81 54.38 45.46
C THR A 505 21.10 52.98 44.86
N SER A 506 22.22 52.35 45.29
CA SER A 506 22.57 51.01 44.92
C SER A 506 21.54 50.02 45.45
N ALA A 507 21.11 50.12 46.69
CA ALA A 507 20.09 49.25 47.31
C ALA A 507 18.74 49.34 46.62
N GLU A 508 18.30 50.56 46.22
CA GLU A 508 17.07 50.74 45.47
C GLU A 508 17.11 50.04 44.09
N ARG A 509 18.22 50.24 43.35
CA ARG A 509 18.41 49.60 42.06
C ARG A 509 18.53 48.08 42.15
N LEU A 510 19.20 47.61 43.18
CA LEU A 510 19.29 46.18 43.51
C LEU A 510 17.90 45.59 43.73
N GLY A 511 17.04 46.28 44.47
CA GLY A 511 15.65 45.86 44.66
C GLY A 511 14.86 45.75 43.32
N GLN A 512 15.06 46.74 42.42
CA GLN A 512 14.47 46.72 41.08
C GLN A 512 14.97 45.53 40.26
N ILE A 513 16.29 45.29 40.23
CA ILE A 513 16.93 44.17 39.53
C ILE A 513 16.42 42.84 40.08
N THR A 514 16.37 42.71 41.42
CA THR A 514 15.89 41.49 42.09
C THR A 514 14.43 41.18 41.73
N ALA A 515 13.56 42.17 41.73
CA ALA A 515 12.16 42.02 41.34
C ALA A 515 12.03 41.59 39.88
N ALA A 516 12.81 42.23 38.97
CA ALA A 516 12.81 41.87 37.56
C ALA A 516 13.29 40.41 37.32
N LEU A 517 14.38 40.02 37.98
CA LEU A 517 14.90 38.66 37.88
C LEU A 517 13.95 37.62 38.48
N SER A 518 13.26 37.92 39.58
CA SER A 518 12.27 37.04 40.18
C SER A 518 11.09 36.82 39.20
N THR A 519 10.56 37.89 38.65
CA THR A 519 9.46 37.81 37.64
C THR A 519 9.90 37.02 36.42
N MET A 520 11.09 37.28 35.88
CA MET A 520 11.63 36.53 34.75
C MET A 520 11.81 35.03 35.09
N GLY A 521 12.23 34.72 36.32
CA GLY A 521 12.40 33.34 36.80
C GLY A 521 11.09 32.58 36.89
N GLU A 522 10.05 33.23 37.41
CA GLU A 522 8.70 32.66 37.48
C GLU A 522 8.12 32.40 36.08
N GLU A 523 8.25 33.37 35.19
CA GLU A 523 7.78 33.27 33.80
C GLU A 523 8.57 32.20 32.99
N ALA A 524 9.90 32.17 33.14
CA ALA A 524 10.73 31.16 32.50
C ALA A 524 10.38 29.76 33.00
N GLY A 525 10.20 29.59 34.33
CA GLY A 525 9.78 28.30 34.89
C GLY A 525 8.36 27.90 34.50
N ALA A 526 7.43 28.83 34.37
CA ALA A 526 6.10 28.55 33.85
C ALA A 526 6.14 28.13 32.39
N THR A 527 6.92 28.83 31.56
CA THR A 527 7.12 28.54 30.15
C THR A 527 7.77 27.16 29.95
N ALA A 528 8.79 26.81 30.74
CA ALA A 528 9.43 25.49 30.70
C ALA A 528 8.45 24.37 31.05
N ARG A 529 7.64 24.54 32.08
CA ARG A 529 6.60 23.56 32.46
C ARG A 529 5.53 23.38 31.38
N GLU A 530 5.09 24.44 30.72
CA GLU A 530 4.11 24.37 29.65
C GLU A 530 4.68 23.70 28.40
N LEU A 531 5.90 24.06 28.00
CA LEU A 531 6.60 23.43 26.88
C LEU A 531 6.87 21.94 27.11
N SER A 532 7.29 21.55 28.31
CA SER A 532 7.58 20.15 28.65
C SER A 532 6.32 19.33 28.99
N GLY A 533 5.22 19.98 29.37
CA GLY A 533 3.95 19.39 29.78
C GLY A 533 2.90 19.41 28.66
N ALA A 534 1.94 20.33 28.72
CA ALA A 534 0.77 20.36 27.87
C ALA A 534 1.12 20.47 26.37
N PHE A 535 2.06 21.37 26.03
CA PHE A 535 2.46 21.57 24.64
C PHE A 535 3.08 20.31 24.02
N ARG A 536 3.94 19.61 24.76
CA ARG A 536 4.52 18.34 24.33
C ARG A 536 3.46 17.25 24.17
N THR A 537 2.54 17.14 25.11
CA THR A 537 1.45 16.14 25.06
C THR A 537 0.56 16.36 23.85
N ASP A 538 0.14 17.60 23.60
CA ASP A 538 -0.66 17.96 22.42
C ASP A 538 0.08 17.62 21.11
N LEU A 539 1.39 17.89 21.05
CA LEU A 539 2.23 17.59 19.89
C LEU A 539 2.43 16.07 19.68
N ASP A 540 2.56 15.29 20.76
CA ASP A 540 2.66 13.84 20.72
C ASP A 540 1.33 13.22 20.25
N GLU A 541 0.19 13.73 20.72
CA GLU A 541 -1.14 13.31 20.25
C GLU A 541 -1.34 13.59 18.77
N LEU A 542 -0.98 14.79 18.31
CA LEU A 542 -1.05 15.16 16.88
C LEU A 542 -0.19 14.23 16.01
N THR A 543 1.02 13.91 16.49
CA THR A 543 1.91 13.02 15.76
C THR A 543 1.34 11.61 15.67
N LEU A 544 0.85 11.08 16.79
CA LEU A 544 0.26 9.74 16.85
C LEU A 544 -0.98 9.62 15.97
N ALA A 545 -1.86 10.64 15.99
CA ALA A 545 -3.03 10.69 15.11
C ALA A 545 -2.62 10.76 13.63
N GLY A 546 -1.63 11.58 13.28
CA GLY A 546 -1.09 11.65 11.93
C GLY A 546 -0.49 10.32 11.46
N GLU A 547 0.21 9.59 12.34
CA GLU A 547 0.75 8.26 12.03
C GLU A 547 -0.35 7.22 11.77
N ARG A 548 -1.43 7.24 12.57
CA ARG A 548 -2.58 6.33 12.33
C ARG A 548 -3.24 6.59 10.99
N VAL A 549 -3.53 7.83 10.67
CA VAL A 549 -4.08 8.22 9.35
C VAL A 549 -3.15 7.77 8.24
N PHE A 550 -1.84 7.98 8.38
CA PHE A 550 -0.84 7.54 7.40
C PHE A 550 -0.86 6.03 7.18
N GLN A 551 -0.90 5.23 8.25
CA GLN A 551 -0.91 3.76 8.16
C GLN A 551 -2.13 3.24 7.42
N VAL A 552 -3.33 3.77 7.72
CA VAL A 552 -4.57 3.36 7.06
C VAL A 552 -4.54 3.72 5.59
N LEU A 553 -4.22 4.96 5.24
CA LEU A 553 -4.18 5.43 3.85
C LEU A 553 -3.12 4.71 3.02
N SER A 554 -1.94 4.47 3.58
CA SER A 554 -0.87 3.72 2.91
C SER A 554 -1.26 2.27 2.63
N ARG A 555 -2.00 1.63 3.54
CA ARG A 555 -2.54 0.28 3.34
C ARG A 555 -3.55 0.25 2.20
N ILE A 556 -4.51 1.18 2.20
CA ILE A 556 -5.54 1.25 1.16
C ILE A 556 -4.91 1.54 -0.21
N GLU A 557 -3.99 2.52 -0.30
CA GLU A 557 -3.28 2.83 -1.55
C GLU A 557 -2.53 1.60 -2.08
N THR A 558 -1.83 0.89 -1.19
CA THR A 558 -1.08 -0.32 -1.55
C THR A 558 -2.02 -1.42 -2.04
N SER A 559 -3.18 -1.61 -1.40
CA SER A 559 -4.18 -2.60 -1.80
C SER A 559 -4.76 -2.27 -3.19
N VAL A 560 -5.15 -1.03 -3.44
CA VAL A 560 -5.66 -0.59 -4.76
C VAL A 560 -4.63 -0.81 -5.86
N LEU A 561 -3.36 -0.47 -5.62
CA LEU A 561 -2.28 -0.68 -6.59
C LEU A 561 -2.01 -2.18 -6.83
N THR A 562 -2.04 -2.98 -5.78
CA THR A 562 -1.84 -4.43 -5.85
C THR A 562 -2.95 -5.09 -6.66
N VAL A 563 -4.20 -4.72 -6.42
CA VAL A 563 -5.35 -5.18 -7.21
C VAL A 563 -5.14 -4.85 -8.69
N GLY A 564 -4.90 -3.59 -9.04
CA GLY A 564 -4.73 -3.18 -10.43
C GLY A 564 -3.60 -3.92 -11.16
N THR A 565 -2.43 -4.07 -10.52
CA THR A 565 -1.29 -4.78 -11.12
C THR A 565 -1.50 -6.28 -11.22
N THR A 566 -2.15 -6.89 -10.22
CA THR A 566 -2.45 -8.32 -10.19
C THR A 566 -3.47 -8.68 -11.26
N VAL A 567 -4.57 -7.91 -11.35
CA VAL A 567 -5.61 -8.12 -12.37
C VAL A 567 -4.99 -8.06 -13.76
N GLU A 568 -4.19 -7.05 -14.07
CA GLU A 568 -3.59 -6.91 -15.40
C GLU A 568 -2.61 -8.04 -15.72
N ARG A 569 -1.84 -8.50 -14.75
CA ARG A 569 -0.92 -9.63 -14.93
C ARG A 569 -1.68 -10.94 -15.21
N GLU A 570 -2.64 -11.30 -14.35
CA GLU A 570 -3.40 -12.55 -14.50
C GLU A 570 -4.26 -12.53 -15.76
N ARG A 571 -4.86 -11.38 -16.12
CA ARG A 571 -5.58 -11.19 -17.38
C ARG A 571 -4.71 -11.51 -18.61
N ARG A 572 -3.51 -10.91 -18.69
CA ARG A 572 -2.60 -11.16 -19.83
C ARG A 572 -2.16 -12.62 -19.92
N MET A 573 -2.01 -13.26 -18.77
CA MET A 573 -1.65 -14.68 -18.75
C MET A 573 -2.84 -15.54 -19.17
N ALA A 574 -4.05 -15.25 -18.72
CA ALA A 574 -5.27 -15.93 -19.15
C ALA A 574 -5.50 -15.78 -20.65
N GLU A 575 -5.30 -14.59 -21.23
CA GLU A 575 -5.35 -14.38 -22.69
C GLU A 575 -4.38 -15.30 -23.43
N ARG A 576 -3.17 -15.46 -22.94
CA ARG A 576 -2.18 -16.36 -23.55
C ARG A 576 -2.60 -17.83 -23.47
N ASP A 577 -3.16 -18.22 -22.32
CA ASP A 577 -3.61 -19.60 -22.10
C ASP A 577 -4.84 -19.90 -22.99
N VAL A 578 -5.78 -18.98 -23.12
CA VAL A 578 -6.91 -19.10 -24.07
C VAL A 578 -6.40 -19.17 -25.51
N ALA A 579 -5.47 -18.30 -25.90
CA ALA A 579 -4.89 -18.31 -27.23
C ALA A 579 -4.15 -19.62 -27.53
N ALA A 580 -3.46 -20.20 -26.55
CA ALA A 580 -2.81 -21.51 -26.69
C ALA A 580 -3.85 -22.64 -26.88
N GLY A 581 -4.95 -22.57 -26.13
CA GLY A 581 -6.09 -23.50 -26.32
C GLY A 581 -6.69 -23.42 -27.73
N ILE A 582 -6.95 -22.21 -28.21
CA ILE A 582 -7.47 -21.97 -29.57
C ILE A 582 -6.49 -22.52 -30.61
N ALA A 583 -5.21 -22.22 -30.49
CA ALA A 583 -4.19 -22.68 -31.45
C ALA A 583 -4.07 -24.21 -31.50
N ALA A 584 -4.23 -24.90 -30.36
CA ALA A 584 -4.25 -26.35 -30.28
C ALA A 584 -5.45 -26.93 -31.04
N LEU A 585 -6.65 -26.31 -30.92
CA LEU A 585 -7.87 -26.70 -31.59
C LEU A 585 -7.83 -26.41 -33.10
N ASP A 586 -7.29 -25.26 -33.50
CA ASP A 586 -7.18 -24.87 -34.91
C ASP A 586 -6.24 -25.79 -35.69
N GLY A 587 -5.11 -26.12 -35.13
CA GLY A 587 -4.15 -27.05 -35.72
C GLY A 587 -4.74 -28.44 -35.91
N HIS A 588 -5.54 -28.92 -34.93
CA HIS A 588 -6.22 -30.21 -35.05
C HIS A 588 -7.37 -30.18 -36.03
N SER A 589 -8.21 -29.13 -36.03
CA SER A 589 -9.35 -28.97 -36.91
C SER A 589 -8.96 -29.04 -38.41
N ALA A 590 -7.83 -28.40 -38.77
CA ALA A 590 -7.30 -28.47 -40.12
C ALA A 590 -6.95 -29.91 -40.56
N ALA A 591 -6.28 -30.67 -39.68
CA ALA A 591 -5.93 -32.08 -39.92
C ALA A 591 -7.20 -32.99 -40.00
N PHE A 592 -8.25 -32.62 -39.26
CA PHE A 592 -9.50 -33.40 -39.25
C PHE A 592 -10.32 -33.24 -40.52
N VAL A 593 -10.28 -32.05 -41.16
CA VAL A 593 -10.94 -31.81 -42.46
C VAL A 593 -10.36 -32.72 -43.58
N ASP A 594 -9.04 -32.94 -43.57
CA ASP A 594 -8.40 -33.85 -44.56
C ASP A 594 -8.88 -35.28 -44.44
N LEU A 595 -9.29 -35.71 -43.25
CA LEU A 595 -9.82 -37.06 -43.02
C LEU A 595 -11.18 -37.28 -43.72
N LEU A 596 -12.02 -36.23 -43.80
CA LEU A 596 -13.33 -36.33 -44.46
C LEU A 596 -13.19 -36.76 -45.93
N SER A 597 -12.07 -36.44 -46.57
CA SER A 597 -11.78 -36.86 -47.94
C SER A 597 -11.67 -38.40 -48.11
N ILE A 598 -11.48 -39.12 -46.99
CA ILE A 598 -11.36 -40.59 -46.95
C ILE A 598 -12.74 -41.26 -47.09
N ALA A 599 -13.81 -40.72 -46.49
CA ALA A 599 -15.13 -41.33 -46.51
C ALA A 599 -15.66 -41.64 -47.93
N PRO A 600 -15.58 -40.70 -48.91
CA PRO A 600 -15.99 -41.03 -50.32
C PRO A 600 -15.11 -42.10 -50.97
N ALA A 601 -13.84 -42.24 -50.52
CA ALA A 601 -13.00 -43.32 -51.03
C ALA A 601 -13.42 -44.67 -50.46
N LEU A 602 -13.80 -44.72 -49.19
CA LEU A 602 -14.36 -45.92 -48.53
C LEU A 602 -15.67 -46.33 -49.18
N ASP A 603 -16.58 -45.38 -49.48
CA ASP A 603 -17.83 -45.67 -50.19
C ASP A 603 -17.57 -46.26 -51.58
N ARG A 604 -16.66 -45.70 -52.35
CA ARG A 604 -16.30 -46.25 -53.67
C ARG A 604 -15.68 -47.62 -53.56
N TRP A 605 -14.92 -47.90 -52.51
CA TRP A 605 -14.36 -49.24 -52.29
C TRP A 605 -15.41 -50.21 -51.85
N SER A 606 -16.32 -49.83 -50.94
CA SER A 606 -17.49 -50.60 -50.54
C SER A 606 -18.37 -50.96 -51.80
N GLY A 607 -18.75 -49.98 -52.60
CA GLY A 607 -19.57 -50.19 -53.80
C GLY A 607 -18.94 -51.09 -54.90
N ARG A 608 -17.60 -51.24 -54.91
CA ARG A 608 -16.88 -52.14 -55.82
C ARG A 608 -16.93 -53.60 -55.42
N LEU A 609 -17.18 -53.88 -54.13
CA LEU A 609 -17.26 -55.28 -53.63
C LEU A 609 -18.60 -55.95 -53.93
N GLY A 610 -19.58 -55.17 -54.34
CA GLY A 610 -20.89 -55.69 -54.80
C GLY A 610 -21.86 -55.91 -53.62
N SER A 611 -23.15 -55.87 -53.93
CA SER A 611 -24.28 -56.21 -53.08
C SER A 611 -24.60 -57.70 -53.26
N GLY A 612 -24.11 -58.57 -52.43
CA GLY A 612 -24.52 -59.97 -52.28
C GLY A 612 -25.50 -60.12 -51.14
N GLU A 613 -26.22 -61.27 -51.05
CA GLU A 613 -27.01 -61.57 -49.88
C GLU A 613 -26.05 -61.80 -48.67
N ALA A 614 -26.39 -61.20 -47.53
CA ALA A 614 -25.60 -61.37 -46.31
C ALA A 614 -25.75 -62.79 -45.76
N GLY A 615 -24.71 -63.57 -45.86
CA GLY A 615 -24.70 -64.90 -45.23
C GLY A 615 -24.70 -64.80 -43.69
N PRO A 616 -25.08 -65.90 -42.99
CA PRO A 616 -25.17 -65.90 -41.53
C PRO A 616 -23.82 -65.51 -40.80
N GLY A 617 -22.72 -65.75 -41.48
CA GLY A 617 -21.41 -65.34 -40.95
C GLY A 617 -21.21 -63.78 -40.95
N ALA A 618 -21.73 -63.11 -41.97
CA ALA A 618 -21.65 -61.65 -42.01
C ALA A 618 -22.50 -60.99 -40.93
N ALA A 619 -23.70 -61.48 -40.67
CA ALA A 619 -24.54 -60.98 -39.58
C ALA A 619 -23.90 -61.19 -38.20
N GLN A 620 -23.25 -62.34 -37.97
CA GLN A 620 -22.56 -62.61 -36.72
C GLN A 620 -21.33 -61.67 -36.47
N VAL A 621 -20.56 -61.38 -37.51
CA VAL A 621 -19.44 -60.44 -37.44
C VAL A 621 -19.94 -59.02 -37.17
N MET A 622 -21.03 -58.58 -37.82
CA MET A 622 -21.60 -57.25 -37.60
C MET A 622 -22.21 -57.13 -36.21
N ALA A 623 -22.87 -58.16 -35.67
CA ALA A 623 -23.37 -58.18 -34.29
C ALA A 623 -22.18 -58.09 -33.27
N ALA A 624 -21.08 -58.78 -33.55
CA ALA A 624 -19.87 -58.69 -32.75
C ALA A 624 -19.25 -57.30 -32.78
N ILE A 625 -19.21 -56.66 -33.93
CA ILE A 625 -18.77 -55.25 -34.06
C ILE A 625 -19.72 -54.33 -33.26
N ARG A 626 -21.03 -54.49 -33.39
CA ARG A 626 -22.03 -53.67 -32.65
C ARG A 626 -21.88 -53.78 -31.14
N SER A 627 -21.52 -54.96 -30.62
CA SER A 627 -21.31 -55.17 -29.21
C SER A 627 -20.06 -54.43 -28.66
N GLN A 628 -19.13 -54.06 -29.49
CA GLN A 628 -17.90 -53.33 -29.11
C GLN A 628 -18.16 -51.83 -28.96
N TYR A 629 -19.27 -51.29 -29.47
CA TYR A 629 -19.54 -49.87 -29.35
C TYR A 629 -19.85 -49.47 -27.93
N THR A 630 -19.16 -48.51 -27.47
CA THR A 630 -19.37 -47.91 -26.14
C THR A 630 -20.46 -46.85 -26.15
N MET A 631 -20.71 -46.23 -27.30
CA MET A 631 -21.64 -45.09 -27.44
C MET A 631 -22.94 -45.45 -28.16
N ALA A 632 -24.07 -44.91 -27.68
CA ALA A 632 -25.38 -45.07 -28.32
C ALA A 632 -25.39 -44.52 -29.76
N ALA A 633 -24.71 -43.42 -30.00
CA ALA A 633 -24.64 -42.78 -31.32
C ALA A 633 -23.93 -43.65 -32.37
N GLU A 634 -22.92 -44.44 -32.01
CA GLU A 634 -22.28 -45.42 -32.90
C GLU A 634 -23.23 -46.54 -33.28
N ARG A 635 -24.05 -47.03 -32.32
CA ARG A 635 -25.06 -48.05 -32.55
C ARG A 635 -26.14 -47.55 -33.50
N LEU A 636 -26.60 -46.29 -33.35
CA LEU A 636 -27.57 -45.68 -34.25
C LEU A 636 -27.07 -45.62 -35.69
N VAL A 637 -25.81 -45.22 -35.90
CA VAL A 637 -25.19 -45.19 -37.24
C VAL A 637 -25.06 -46.60 -37.78
N HIS A 638 -24.64 -47.58 -36.97
CA HIS A 638 -24.53 -48.98 -37.34
C HIS A 638 -25.88 -49.54 -37.78
N ASP A 639 -26.91 -49.36 -36.94
CA ASP A 639 -28.27 -49.88 -37.21
C ASP A 639 -28.90 -49.21 -38.43
N ALA A 640 -28.62 -47.96 -38.71
CA ALA A 640 -29.05 -47.25 -39.90
C ALA A 640 -28.43 -47.86 -41.18
N ILE A 641 -27.12 -48.11 -41.15
CA ILE A 641 -26.38 -48.68 -42.31
C ILE A 641 -26.79 -50.15 -42.52
N MET A 642 -26.97 -50.92 -41.46
CA MET A 642 -27.42 -52.30 -41.57
C MET A 642 -28.82 -52.39 -42.15
N ARG A 643 -29.75 -51.51 -41.77
CA ARG A 643 -31.10 -51.43 -42.38
C ARG A 643 -31.11 -51.05 -43.86
N ASP A 644 -30.16 -50.20 -44.27
CA ASP A 644 -30.06 -49.76 -45.69
C ASP A 644 -29.45 -50.85 -46.55
N ILE A 645 -28.46 -51.61 -46.07
CA ILE A 645 -27.75 -52.60 -46.88
C ILE A 645 -28.37 -54.03 -46.75
N CYS A 646 -28.84 -54.38 -45.52
CA CYS A 646 -29.39 -55.73 -45.23
C CYS A 646 -30.76 -55.61 -44.50
N PRO A 647 -31.82 -55.19 -45.18
CA PRO A 647 -33.16 -55.01 -44.59
C PRO A 647 -33.77 -56.30 -43.97
N GLU A 648 -33.40 -57.50 -44.48
CA GLU A 648 -33.90 -58.77 -43.95
C GLU A 648 -33.26 -59.15 -42.60
N ALA A 649 -32.02 -58.78 -42.29
CA ALA A 649 -31.39 -59.05 -41.01
C ALA A 649 -31.90 -58.12 -39.91
N ALA A 650 -32.58 -57.03 -40.26
CA ALA A 650 -33.08 -56.06 -39.25
C ALA A 650 -34.48 -56.45 -38.69
N THR A 651 -35.12 -57.49 -39.18
CA THR A 651 -36.48 -57.86 -38.80
C THR A 651 -36.53 -58.92 -37.69
N GLU A 652 -35.41 -59.57 -37.32
CA GLU A 652 -35.42 -60.65 -36.32
C GLU A 652 -35.15 -60.16 -34.86
N GLU A 653 -34.78 -58.92 -34.64
CA GLU A 653 -34.54 -58.36 -33.26
C GLU A 653 -35.58 -57.30 -32.86
N GLY A 654 -36.82 -57.39 -33.34
CA GLY A 654 -37.94 -56.53 -32.92
C GLY A 654 -38.65 -56.96 -31.66
N GLY A 655 -37.93 -57.22 -30.60
CA GLY A 655 -38.41 -57.46 -29.26
C GLY A 655 -37.80 -56.55 -28.26
N ASP A 656 -38.58 -55.51 -27.90
CA ASP A 656 -38.43 -54.70 -26.69
C ASP A 656 -37.20 -53.79 -26.59
N THR A 657 -37.26 -52.64 -27.32
CA THR A 657 -36.56 -51.45 -26.88
C THR A 657 -37.59 -50.33 -26.80
N THR A 658 -38.12 -50.13 -25.62
CA THR A 658 -38.77 -48.87 -25.22
C THR A 658 -37.94 -47.69 -25.73
N ALA A 659 -38.60 -46.85 -26.54
CA ALA A 659 -38.06 -45.59 -26.95
C ALA A 659 -37.71 -44.77 -25.71
N GLN A 660 -36.43 -44.79 -25.32
CA GLN A 660 -35.88 -43.82 -24.44
C GLN A 660 -35.87 -42.51 -25.20
N THR A 661 -36.79 -41.65 -24.86
CA THR A 661 -36.96 -40.32 -25.41
C THR A 661 -35.76 -39.48 -25.06
N ALA A 662 -35.46 -38.47 -25.87
CA ALA A 662 -34.35 -37.54 -25.71
C ALA A 662 -34.29 -36.82 -24.32
N GLU A 663 -35.33 -37.00 -23.49
CA GLU A 663 -35.42 -36.47 -22.12
C GLU A 663 -34.59 -37.29 -21.12
N ASP A 664 -34.41 -38.61 -21.30
CA ASP A 664 -33.62 -39.47 -20.41
C ASP A 664 -32.08 -39.26 -20.56
N ILE A 665 -31.64 -38.55 -21.60
CA ILE A 665 -30.22 -38.25 -21.80
C ILE A 665 -29.79 -36.99 -21.00
N CYS A 666 -30.72 -36.12 -20.62
CA CYS A 666 -30.43 -34.95 -19.81
C CYS A 666 -30.17 -35.24 -18.32
N ASP A 667 -30.81 -36.32 -17.79
CA ASP A 667 -30.66 -36.66 -16.36
C ASP A 667 -29.34 -37.39 -16.01
N PHE A 668 -28.52 -37.75 -16.99
CA PHE A 668 -27.22 -38.38 -16.81
C PHE A 668 -26.04 -37.39 -16.91
N LEU A 669 -26.32 -36.11 -17.15
CA LEU A 669 -25.31 -35.05 -17.33
C LEU A 669 -25.36 -33.93 -16.24
N PHE A 670 -26.12 -34.12 -15.15
CA PHE A 670 -26.07 -33.21 -14.00
C PHE A 670 -25.70 -33.93 -12.71
#